data_7eb8df8e6d8c8697103164c20e409dfb
#
_entry.id   7eb8df8e6d8c8697103164c20e409dfb
#
_cell.length_a   1.000
_cell.length_b   1.000
_cell.length_c   1.000
_cell.angle_alpha   90.00
_cell.angle_beta   90.00
_cell.angle_gamma   90.00
#
_symmetry.space_group_name_H-M   'P 1'
#
loop_
_entity.id
_entity.type
_entity.pdbx_description
1 polymer ?
#
loop_
_entity_poly.entity_id
_entity_poly.type
_entity_poly.pdbx_seq_one_letter_code
_entity_poly.pdbx_strand_id
1 'polypeptide(L)'
;MANDKIVIKGAREHNLKNVNLTLPREKFIVMTGLSGSGKSSLAFDTIYADGQRRYVESLSSYARMFLGRMDKPDVDEITGLSPAISIDQKTTSHNPRSTVGTVTEIYDYLRLLYARVGVPHCPVCGRVISQQSVDEMVDAVLKLEEGTKFQVLAPVVRQRKGTQQKELDAARRAGYARVKIDGNMYDLDEEIALEKNIKHTVEIVVDRLAMRRGIRGRLADSLETALALTGGVAEVDVIGGECMPFSQNFACPEHGISISDLSPRLFSFNNPLGACEKCTGLGTFMRVDEERILPNRDLSIREGAVKASGWYYAEGSVAEMYYLGLGKKYGFTLDTPIKEMSTEAVNALLYGTNEEKIEMHRTNEFGSGVYYNTFEGIVENLERRFRETNSEWMKEEIGSFMSGVECPDCHGKRLKPVVLAVTIGGKNISDFCEMSIRDELKFIADNEPNLTEKQKQIGGQIMKEIKNRLQFLQSVGLDYLTLARSAGTLSGGESQRIRLTTQIGSALSGVLYVLDEPSSGLHQRDNDKLIATLKNLRDLGNTVIVVEHDEDTMRSADYIVDVGPGAGVHGGEIVAAGSVKDICKAKRSITGDYLSGRKRIEVPQTRRPGNGNFLTVKGARENNLRNIDVKFPLGEFVCVTGISGSGKSSLINEILYKTLACELNGARSRAGKCDGVEGLEFVDKVIGIDQQPIGRTPRSNPATYTGVFNDIRTVFSQTQDAKMRGYGPGRFSFNVRGGRCEACEGNGILQIEMHFLPDVYVPCEVCKGARYNRETLEVKYKEKTISDVLNMTVEEAVVFFANQPKIARKLQTLLDVGLGYVTLGQSATTLSGGEAQRVKLANELARRSTGKTVYILDEPTTGLHMADVHRLIEVLQKLVDAGNTVIVIEHNLDLIKCADHIIDLGPEGGSAGGLIVAEGTPEQVAEVSGSFTGQYLKPLLEKDAKLRAEGK
;
A
#
# COMPACT_ATOMS: atom_id res chain seq x y z
N MET A 1 -19.33 -20.31 -37.57
CA MET A 1 -18.89 -18.94 -37.79
C MET A 1 -18.53 -18.38 -36.44
N ALA A 2 -17.29 -17.97 -36.22
CA ALA A 2 -16.89 -17.29 -34.97
C ALA A 2 -17.71 -16.02 -34.83
N ASN A 3 -18.31 -15.79 -33.68
CA ASN A 3 -19.15 -14.63 -33.40
C ASN A 3 -18.21 -13.40 -33.23
N ASP A 4 -17.99 -12.61 -34.30
CA ASP A 4 -17.04 -11.49 -34.32
C ASP A 4 -17.52 -10.28 -33.50
N LYS A 5 -18.67 -10.41 -32.81
CA LYS A 5 -19.30 -9.30 -32.10
C LYS A 5 -19.85 -9.79 -30.74
N ILE A 6 -19.82 -8.88 -29.76
CA ILE A 6 -20.56 -8.99 -28.52
C ILE A 6 -21.85 -8.19 -28.71
N VAL A 7 -23.02 -8.80 -28.56
CA VAL A 7 -24.32 -8.15 -28.71
C VAL A 7 -25.03 -8.13 -27.37
N ILE A 8 -25.37 -6.94 -26.90
CA ILE A 8 -26.06 -6.65 -25.63
C ILE A 8 -27.45 -6.13 -25.99
N LYS A 9 -28.47 -6.70 -25.36
CA LYS A 9 -29.87 -6.28 -25.52
C LYS A 9 -30.51 -6.04 -24.18
N GLY A 10 -31.08 -4.88 -24.00
CA GLY A 10 -31.95 -4.57 -22.90
C GLY A 10 -31.22 -4.45 -21.57
N ALA A 11 -29.99 -3.86 -21.49
CA ALA A 11 -29.31 -3.66 -20.24
C ALA A 11 -29.95 -2.52 -19.42
N ARG A 12 -30.30 -2.83 -18.15
CA ARG A 12 -31.05 -1.93 -17.24
C ARG A 12 -30.41 -1.84 -15.87
N GLU A 13 -29.16 -2.31 -15.70
CA GLU A 13 -28.47 -2.26 -14.41
C GLU A 13 -28.28 -0.81 -13.92
N HIS A 14 -28.60 -0.55 -12.67
CA HIS A 14 -28.54 0.78 -12.04
C HIS A 14 -29.30 1.87 -12.81
N ASN A 15 -28.56 2.79 -13.45
CA ASN A 15 -29.13 3.91 -14.20
C ASN A 15 -29.25 3.67 -15.70
N LEU A 16 -28.91 2.47 -16.21
CA LEU A 16 -28.96 2.15 -17.63
C LEU A 16 -30.42 2.08 -18.13
N LYS A 17 -30.68 2.72 -19.28
CA LYS A 17 -32.02 2.88 -19.87
C LYS A 17 -32.24 1.92 -21.03
N ASN A 18 -32.38 0.63 -20.73
CA ASN A 18 -32.67 -0.40 -21.72
C ASN A 18 -31.68 -0.38 -22.91
N VAL A 19 -30.38 -0.40 -22.57
CA VAL A 19 -29.28 -0.20 -23.53
C VAL A 19 -29.15 -1.40 -24.47
N ASN A 20 -29.13 -1.11 -25.79
CA ASN A 20 -28.80 -2.05 -26.85
C ASN A 20 -27.50 -1.64 -27.50
N LEU A 21 -26.50 -2.53 -27.52
CA LEU A 21 -25.15 -2.21 -27.96
C LEU A 21 -24.51 -3.43 -28.65
N THR A 22 -23.78 -3.17 -29.72
CA THR A 22 -22.99 -4.16 -30.44
C THR A 22 -21.53 -3.74 -30.44
N LEU A 23 -20.66 -4.53 -29.83
CA LEU A 23 -19.23 -4.29 -29.73
C LEU A 23 -18.44 -5.25 -30.62
N PRO A 24 -17.41 -4.78 -31.33
CA PRO A 24 -16.52 -5.66 -32.07
C PRO A 24 -15.61 -6.44 -31.10
N ARG A 25 -15.30 -7.70 -31.41
CA ARG A 25 -14.33 -8.52 -30.67
C ARG A 25 -12.91 -8.24 -31.17
N GLU A 26 -11.93 -8.65 -30.37
CA GLU A 26 -10.48 -8.50 -30.65
C GLU A 26 -10.11 -7.04 -31.00
N LYS A 27 -10.71 -6.10 -30.24
CA LYS A 27 -10.52 -4.68 -30.39
C LYS A 27 -10.22 -4.03 -29.03
N PHE A 28 -9.52 -2.92 -29.10
CA PHE A 28 -9.33 -2.00 -27.99
C PHE A 28 -10.52 -1.03 -27.95
N ILE A 29 -11.42 -1.19 -26.98
CA ILE A 29 -12.68 -0.47 -26.84
C ILE A 29 -12.59 0.45 -25.62
N VAL A 30 -12.87 1.72 -25.79
CA VAL A 30 -12.96 2.68 -24.67
C VAL A 30 -14.41 3.04 -24.40
N MET A 31 -14.85 2.88 -23.14
CA MET A 31 -16.13 3.36 -22.65
C MET A 31 -15.91 4.66 -21.90
N THR A 32 -16.50 5.76 -22.39
CA THR A 32 -16.33 7.10 -21.85
C THR A 32 -17.65 7.79 -21.58
N GLY A 33 -17.63 9.00 -21.01
CA GLY A 33 -18.79 9.82 -20.67
C GLY A 33 -18.65 10.48 -19.29
N LEU A 34 -19.57 11.30 -18.87
CA LEU A 34 -19.55 12.01 -17.59
C LEU A 34 -19.44 11.06 -16.38
N SER A 35 -18.90 11.54 -15.25
CA SER A 35 -18.95 10.81 -13.99
C SER A 35 -20.40 10.52 -13.61
N GLY A 36 -20.71 9.26 -13.22
CA GLY A 36 -22.09 8.82 -12.92
C GLY A 36 -23.00 8.61 -14.14
N SER A 37 -22.47 8.60 -15.38
CA SER A 37 -23.29 8.37 -16.58
C SER A 37 -23.71 6.91 -16.80
N GLY A 38 -23.14 5.92 -16.09
CA GLY A 38 -23.45 4.51 -16.20
C GLY A 38 -22.38 3.67 -16.91
N LYS A 39 -21.17 4.21 -17.13
CA LYS A 39 -20.05 3.49 -17.76
C LYS A 39 -19.68 2.20 -17.03
N SER A 40 -19.43 2.31 -15.73
CA SER A 40 -19.04 1.18 -14.89
C SER A 40 -20.18 0.18 -14.76
N SER A 41 -21.44 0.64 -14.68
CA SER A 41 -22.63 -0.23 -14.70
C SER A 41 -22.71 -1.06 -15.99
N LEU A 42 -22.36 -0.48 -17.13
CA LEU A 42 -22.34 -1.22 -18.40
C LEU A 42 -21.12 -2.17 -18.48
N ALA A 43 -19.91 -1.68 -18.15
CA ALA A 43 -18.67 -2.46 -18.30
C ALA A 43 -18.53 -3.57 -17.26
N PHE A 44 -18.73 -3.25 -15.97
CA PHE A 44 -18.50 -4.16 -14.84
C PHE A 44 -19.78 -4.87 -14.41
N ASP A 45 -20.85 -4.13 -14.08
CA ASP A 45 -22.04 -4.72 -13.48
C ASP A 45 -22.92 -5.46 -14.52
N THR A 46 -22.70 -5.21 -15.82
CA THR A 46 -23.44 -5.89 -16.91
C THR A 46 -22.53 -6.85 -17.69
N ILE A 47 -21.52 -6.35 -18.41
CA ILE A 47 -20.72 -7.17 -19.36
C ILE A 47 -19.81 -8.14 -18.61
N TYR A 48 -19.01 -7.63 -17.69
CA TYR A 48 -18.09 -8.47 -16.90
C TYR A 48 -18.87 -9.44 -16.00
N ALA A 49 -19.88 -8.96 -15.29
CA ALA A 49 -20.68 -9.77 -14.36
C ALA A 49 -21.33 -10.98 -15.07
N ASP A 50 -21.92 -10.80 -16.27
CA ASP A 50 -22.49 -11.92 -17.03
C ASP A 50 -21.40 -12.86 -17.57
N GLY A 51 -20.28 -12.32 -18.03
CA GLY A 51 -19.13 -13.12 -18.47
C GLY A 51 -18.54 -14.00 -17.35
N GLN A 52 -18.36 -13.44 -16.17
CA GLN A 52 -17.87 -14.15 -14.99
C GLN A 52 -18.90 -15.18 -14.49
N ARG A 53 -20.20 -14.83 -14.44
CA ARG A 53 -21.28 -15.74 -14.07
C ARG A 53 -21.26 -16.99 -14.95
N ARG A 54 -21.21 -16.84 -16.28
CA ARG A 54 -21.16 -17.97 -17.24
C ARG A 54 -19.91 -18.83 -17.05
N TYR A 55 -18.76 -18.19 -16.74
CA TYR A 55 -17.54 -18.93 -16.45
C TYR A 55 -17.71 -19.77 -15.18
N VAL A 56 -18.22 -19.19 -14.09
CA VAL A 56 -18.48 -19.90 -12.82
C VAL A 56 -19.51 -21.02 -13.02
N GLU A 57 -20.57 -20.79 -13.80
CA GLU A 57 -21.57 -21.81 -14.13
C GLU A 57 -21.00 -22.98 -14.93
N SER A 58 -19.94 -22.79 -15.70
CA SER A 58 -19.25 -23.87 -16.45
C SER A 58 -18.37 -24.74 -15.56
N LEU A 59 -18.04 -24.30 -14.32
CA LEU A 59 -17.21 -25.06 -13.38
C LEU A 59 -17.99 -26.23 -12.73
N SER A 60 -17.25 -27.13 -12.10
CA SER A 60 -17.83 -28.25 -11.34
C SER A 60 -18.75 -27.76 -10.21
N SER A 61 -19.74 -28.60 -9.83
CA SER A 61 -20.64 -28.28 -8.71
C SER A 61 -19.90 -27.99 -7.39
N TYR A 62 -18.76 -28.65 -7.19
CA TYR A 62 -17.88 -28.43 -6.03
C TYR A 62 -17.23 -27.03 -6.05
N ALA A 63 -16.66 -26.63 -7.18
CA ALA A 63 -16.06 -25.30 -7.34
C ALA A 63 -17.12 -24.18 -7.20
N ARG A 64 -18.33 -24.37 -7.73
CA ARG A 64 -19.45 -23.42 -7.58
C ARG A 64 -19.90 -23.23 -6.14
N MET A 65 -19.81 -24.28 -5.31
CA MET A 65 -20.16 -24.19 -3.90
C MET A 65 -19.22 -23.28 -3.11
N PHE A 66 -17.94 -23.18 -3.52
CA PHE A 66 -16.95 -22.25 -2.91
C PHE A 66 -17.04 -20.83 -3.45
N LEU A 67 -17.34 -20.66 -4.75
CA LEU A 67 -17.39 -19.36 -5.42
C LEU A 67 -18.72 -18.62 -5.22
N GLY A 68 -19.73 -19.30 -4.67
CA GLY A 68 -21.06 -18.74 -4.48
C GLY A 68 -21.89 -18.66 -5.77
N ARG A 69 -23.18 -18.34 -5.63
CA ARG A 69 -24.08 -18.02 -6.75
C ARG A 69 -23.89 -16.54 -7.10
N MET A 70 -23.59 -16.25 -8.34
CA MET A 70 -23.60 -14.88 -8.86
C MET A 70 -25.00 -14.55 -9.41
N ASP A 71 -25.51 -13.42 -9.03
CA ASP A 71 -26.79 -12.93 -9.55
C ASP A 71 -26.65 -12.59 -11.04
N LYS A 72 -27.72 -12.85 -11.79
CA LYS A 72 -27.79 -12.46 -13.20
C LYS A 72 -28.00 -10.93 -13.25
N PRO A 73 -27.16 -10.17 -13.99
CA PRO A 73 -27.41 -8.75 -14.18
C PRO A 73 -28.76 -8.51 -14.89
N ASP A 74 -29.35 -7.33 -14.66
CA ASP A 74 -30.59 -6.93 -15.30
C ASP A 74 -30.37 -6.61 -16.78
N VAL A 75 -30.36 -7.65 -17.58
CA VAL A 75 -30.16 -7.63 -19.03
C VAL A 75 -30.99 -8.73 -19.68
N ASP A 76 -31.59 -8.43 -20.82
CA ASP A 76 -32.39 -9.43 -21.55
C ASP A 76 -31.48 -10.53 -22.11
N GLU A 77 -30.47 -10.13 -22.88
CA GLU A 77 -29.57 -11.08 -23.54
C GLU A 77 -28.19 -10.47 -23.80
N ILE A 78 -27.10 -11.23 -23.53
CA ILE A 78 -25.77 -10.94 -24.04
C ILE A 78 -25.23 -12.16 -24.80
N THR A 79 -24.78 -11.95 -26.03
CA THR A 79 -24.19 -13.00 -26.87
C THR A 79 -22.77 -12.66 -27.28
N GLY A 80 -21.91 -13.65 -27.54
CA GLY A 80 -20.54 -13.47 -28.01
C GLY A 80 -19.51 -13.16 -26.93
N LEU A 81 -19.88 -13.29 -25.64
CA LEU A 81 -18.92 -13.12 -24.55
C LEU A 81 -17.85 -14.21 -24.53
N SER A 82 -16.61 -13.81 -24.29
CA SER A 82 -15.49 -14.68 -23.90
C SER A 82 -15.40 -14.75 -22.36
N PRO A 83 -14.57 -15.65 -21.80
CA PRO A 83 -14.20 -15.58 -20.39
C PRO A 83 -13.70 -14.17 -20.04
N ALA A 84 -14.24 -13.58 -18.97
CA ALA A 84 -13.99 -12.19 -18.63
C ALA A 84 -13.09 -12.08 -17.40
N ILE A 85 -12.14 -11.14 -17.44
CA ILE A 85 -11.23 -10.78 -16.35
C ILE A 85 -11.38 -9.29 -16.09
N SER A 86 -11.64 -8.90 -14.84
CA SER A 86 -11.67 -7.49 -14.43
C SER A 86 -10.38 -7.08 -13.72
N ILE A 87 -9.99 -5.82 -13.94
CA ILE A 87 -8.85 -5.18 -13.28
C ILE A 87 -9.34 -3.82 -12.76
N ASP A 88 -9.83 -3.84 -11.52
CA ASP A 88 -10.38 -2.67 -10.84
C ASP A 88 -9.36 -1.96 -9.92
N GLN A 89 -9.66 -0.73 -9.49
CA GLN A 89 -8.82 0.07 -8.60
C GLN A 89 -8.93 -0.32 -7.10
N LYS A 90 -9.99 -1.03 -6.72
CA LYS A 90 -10.50 -1.03 -5.33
C LYS A 90 -9.74 -1.87 -4.30
N THR A 91 -8.69 -2.62 -4.61
CA THR A 91 -8.11 -3.53 -3.60
C THR A 91 -6.62 -3.42 -3.47
N THR A 92 -6.17 -2.58 -2.54
CA THR A 92 -4.86 -2.77 -1.92
C THR A 92 -4.99 -3.86 -0.85
N SER A 93 -4.14 -4.88 -0.92
CA SER A 93 -4.06 -5.89 0.14
C SER A 93 -3.50 -5.24 1.41
N HIS A 94 -4.27 -5.23 2.49
CA HIS A 94 -3.79 -4.78 3.81
C HIS A 94 -2.96 -5.83 4.55
N ASN A 95 -2.68 -6.98 3.91
CA ASN A 95 -1.86 -8.02 4.52
C ASN A 95 -0.38 -7.55 4.56
N PRO A 96 0.25 -7.39 5.74
CA PRO A 96 1.63 -6.92 5.86
C PRO A 96 2.67 -7.88 5.26
N ARG A 97 2.28 -9.10 4.95
CA ARG A 97 3.11 -10.11 4.29
C ARG A 97 3.07 -10.04 2.77
N SER A 98 2.10 -9.32 2.19
CA SER A 98 2.03 -9.15 0.75
C SER A 98 3.03 -8.10 0.28
N THR A 99 3.87 -8.46 -0.68
CA THR A 99 4.85 -7.57 -1.34
C THR A 99 4.62 -7.54 -2.85
N VAL A 100 5.20 -6.58 -3.55
CA VAL A 100 5.18 -6.55 -5.02
C VAL A 100 5.65 -7.90 -5.59
N GLY A 101 6.75 -8.44 -5.07
CA GLY A 101 7.29 -9.73 -5.52
C GLY A 101 6.35 -10.91 -5.34
N THR A 102 5.56 -10.94 -4.24
CA THR A 102 4.58 -12.03 -4.00
C THR A 102 3.31 -11.87 -4.83
N VAL A 103 2.84 -10.64 -5.04
CA VAL A 103 1.63 -10.37 -5.85
C VAL A 103 1.88 -10.64 -7.33
N THR A 104 3.10 -10.38 -7.82
CA THR A 104 3.52 -10.65 -9.20
C THR A 104 3.99 -12.10 -9.42
N GLU A 105 4.00 -12.92 -8.37
CA GLU A 105 4.57 -14.29 -8.36
C GLU A 105 6.07 -14.35 -8.68
N ILE A 106 6.76 -13.23 -8.91
CA ILE A 106 8.19 -13.19 -9.20
C ILE A 106 8.98 -13.80 -8.03
N TYR A 107 8.54 -13.56 -6.79
CA TYR A 107 9.17 -14.10 -5.60
C TYR A 107 9.17 -15.64 -5.57
N ASP A 108 8.16 -16.29 -6.14
CA ASP A 108 8.09 -17.75 -6.23
C ASP A 108 9.14 -18.32 -7.19
N TYR A 109 9.36 -17.63 -8.32
CA TYR A 109 10.46 -17.97 -9.23
C TYR A 109 11.84 -17.68 -8.62
N LEU A 110 11.99 -16.57 -7.88
CA LEU A 110 13.23 -16.26 -7.16
C LEU A 110 13.58 -17.34 -6.13
N ARG A 111 12.60 -17.76 -5.32
CA ARG A 111 12.81 -18.86 -4.36
C ARG A 111 13.30 -20.15 -5.03
N LEU A 112 12.73 -20.47 -6.20
CA LEU A 112 13.16 -21.61 -6.99
C LEU A 112 14.57 -21.41 -7.56
N LEU A 113 14.87 -20.22 -8.08
CA LEU A 113 16.18 -19.87 -8.63
C LEU A 113 17.27 -19.98 -7.56
N TYR A 114 17.09 -19.33 -6.39
CA TYR A 114 18.06 -19.37 -5.30
C TYR A 114 18.24 -20.78 -4.72
N ALA A 115 17.18 -21.59 -4.69
CA ALA A 115 17.28 -22.99 -4.25
C ALA A 115 18.09 -23.88 -5.22
N ARG A 116 18.09 -23.56 -6.52
CA ARG A 116 18.71 -24.41 -7.55
C ARG A 116 20.08 -23.92 -8.02
N VAL A 117 20.31 -22.62 -8.04
CA VAL A 117 21.49 -21.95 -8.62
C VAL A 117 22.30 -21.21 -7.55
N GLY A 118 21.70 -20.90 -6.41
CA GLY A 118 22.31 -20.14 -5.34
C GLY A 118 23.54 -20.85 -4.74
N VAL A 119 24.57 -20.06 -4.44
CA VAL A 119 25.81 -20.52 -3.78
C VAL A 119 25.70 -20.21 -2.29
N PRO A 120 25.65 -21.23 -1.41
CA PRO A 120 25.59 -21.01 0.02
C PRO A 120 26.94 -20.63 0.60
N HIS A 121 26.91 -19.68 1.54
CA HIS A 121 28.08 -19.23 2.28
C HIS A 121 27.83 -19.41 3.80
N CYS A 122 28.90 -19.45 4.55
CA CYS A 122 28.81 -19.41 6.01
C CYS A 122 28.39 -17.99 6.45
N PRO A 123 27.30 -17.82 7.22
CA PRO A 123 26.87 -16.48 7.67
C PRO A 123 27.86 -15.80 8.63
N VAL A 124 28.85 -16.55 9.19
CA VAL A 124 29.84 -16.04 10.14
C VAL A 124 31.15 -15.68 9.46
N CYS A 125 31.75 -16.60 8.65
CA CYS A 125 33.05 -16.39 8.03
C CYS A 125 32.99 -16.08 6.52
N GLY A 126 31.80 -16.12 5.89
CA GLY A 126 31.63 -15.82 4.46
C GLY A 126 32.16 -16.89 3.48
N ARG A 127 32.79 -17.98 3.99
CA ARG A 127 33.32 -19.04 3.13
C ARG A 127 32.19 -19.76 2.38
N VAL A 128 32.41 -20.09 1.11
CA VAL A 128 31.50 -20.93 0.33
C VAL A 128 31.35 -22.29 0.97
N ILE A 129 30.14 -22.74 1.11
CA ILE A 129 29.79 -24.07 1.64
C ILE A 129 29.35 -24.92 0.44
N SER A 130 30.08 -26.02 0.17
CA SER A 130 29.75 -26.97 -0.90
C SER A 130 29.41 -28.32 -0.31
N GLN A 131 28.51 -29.06 -0.96
CA GLN A 131 28.38 -30.49 -0.77
C GLN A 131 29.52 -31.18 -1.48
N GLN A 132 30.13 -32.12 -0.82
CA GLN A 132 31.17 -32.98 -1.40
C GLN A 132 30.65 -34.41 -1.51
N SER A 133 30.76 -35.02 -2.68
CA SER A 133 30.53 -36.44 -2.81
C SER A 133 31.67 -37.23 -2.14
N VAL A 134 31.40 -38.47 -1.73
CA VAL A 134 32.47 -39.35 -1.18
C VAL A 134 33.64 -39.48 -2.14
N ASP A 135 33.37 -39.58 -3.44
CA ASP A 135 34.42 -39.65 -4.46
C ASP A 135 35.30 -38.39 -4.48
N GLU A 136 34.70 -37.20 -4.39
CA GLU A 136 35.47 -35.93 -4.34
C GLU A 136 36.29 -35.81 -3.04
N MET A 137 35.77 -36.30 -1.91
CA MET A 137 36.51 -36.36 -0.66
C MET A 137 37.71 -37.30 -0.78
N VAL A 138 37.48 -38.49 -1.32
CA VAL A 138 38.53 -39.47 -1.61
C VAL A 138 39.58 -38.89 -2.54
N ASP A 139 39.19 -38.25 -3.64
CA ASP A 139 40.09 -37.63 -4.61
C ASP A 139 40.92 -36.48 -3.99
N ALA A 140 40.33 -35.74 -3.03
CA ALA A 140 41.07 -34.71 -2.29
C ALA A 140 42.12 -35.30 -1.36
N VAL A 141 41.82 -36.41 -0.65
CA VAL A 141 42.76 -37.10 0.22
C VAL A 141 43.85 -37.81 -0.56
N LEU A 142 43.55 -38.37 -1.75
CA LEU A 142 44.53 -39.03 -2.63
C LEU A 142 45.61 -38.10 -3.19
N LYS A 143 45.48 -36.78 -3.04
CA LYS A 143 46.51 -35.81 -3.39
C LYS A 143 47.68 -35.74 -2.39
N LEU A 144 47.54 -36.38 -1.21
CA LEU A 144 48.58 -36.45 -0.20
C LEU A 144 49.75 -37.30 -0.72
N GLU A 145 50.95 -36.99 -0.26
CA GLU A 145 52.20 -37.73 -0.66
C GLU A 145 52.17 -39.20 -0.21
N GLU A 146 52.77 -40.10 -1.00
CA GLU A 146 52.83 -41.51 -0.70
C GLU A 146 53.65 -41.77 0.62
N GLY A 147 53.08 -42.54 1.54
CA GLY A 147 53.61 -42.75 2.87
C GLY A 147 53.05 -41.85 3.96
N THR A 148 52.27 -40.79 3.64
CA THR A 148 51.63 -39.92 4.61
C THR A 148 50.68 -40.73 5.49
N LYS A 149 50.82 -40.61 6.83
CA LYS A 149 49.91 -41.25 7.79
C LYS A 149 48.79 -40.28 8.16
N PHE A 150 47.55 -40.76 8.12
CA PHE A 150 46.37 -39.98 8.49
C PHE A 150 45.33 -40.88 9.16
N GLN A 151 44.37 -40.21 9.78
CA GLN A 151 43.24 -40.90 10.41
C GLN A 151 41.90 -40.26 9.99
N VAL A 152 40.91 -41.11 9.78
CA VAL A 152 39.54 -40.68 9.47
C VAL A 152 38.77 -40.50 10.78
N LEU A 153 38.29 -39.33 11.03
CA LEU A 153 37.61 -38.95 12.26
C LEU A 153 36.13 -38.67 11.99
N ALA A 154 35.27 -39.07 12.93
CA ALA A 154 33.86 -38.73 12.95
C ALA A 154 33.60 -37.77 14.12
N PRO A 155 33.42 -36.46 13.89
CA PRO A 155 33.16 -35.46 14.94
C PRO A 155 31.72 -35.55 15.41
N VAL A 156 31.46 -36.36 16.44
CA VAL A 156 30.12 -36.61 17.01
C VAL A 156 29.66 -35.50 17.97
N VAL A 157 30.60 -34.76 18.56
CA VAL A 157 30.31 -33.59 19.40
C VAL A 157 31.26 -32.48 19.04
N ARG A 158 30.70 -31.27 18.80
CA ARG A 158 31.49 -30.04 18.52
C ARG A 158 31.14 -28.94 19.51
N GLN A 159 32.14 -28.48 20.28
CA GLN A 159 32.06 -27.31 21.18
C GLN A 159 30.81 -27.29 22.07
N ARG A 160 30.42 -28.47 22.63
CA ARG A 160 29.23 -28.63 23.46
C ARG A 160 29.60 -28.88 24.90
N LYS A 161 28.95 -28.17 25.85
CA LYS A 161 29.12 -28.42 27.30
C LYS A 161 28.49 -29.75 27.72
N GLY A 162 29.10 -30.41 28.69
CA GLY A 162 28.60 -31.65 29.27
C GLY A 162 29.67 -32.72 29.33
N THR A 163 29.43 -33.81 30.10
CA THR A 163 30.34 -34.94 30.26
C THR A 163 30.41 -35.86 29.02
N GLN A 164 29.54 -35.63 28.01
CA GLN A 164 29.43 -36.38 26.74
C GLN A 164 29.44 -37.92 26.93
N GLN A 165 29.10 -38.41 28.12
CA GLN A 165 29.19 -39.85 28.49
C GLN A 165 28.33 -40.74 27.57
N LYS A 166 27.16 -40.21 27.16
CA LYS A 166 26.22 -40.92 26.27
C LYS A 166 26.83 -41.22 24.90
N GLU A 167 27.55 -40.27 24.36
CA GLU A 167 28.23 -40.36 23.05
C GLU A 167 29.46 -41.29 23.15
N LEU A 168 30.22 -41.19 24.23
CA LEU A 168 31.38 -42.08 24.51
C LEU A 168 30.90 -43.55 24.73
N ASP A 169 29.83 -43.78 25.45
CA ASP A 169 29.27 -45.13 25.67
C ASP A 169 28.65 -45.70 24.38
N ALA A 170 28.10 -44.84 23.52
CA ALA A 170 27.62 -45.27 22.21
C ALA A 170 28.76 -45.69 21.28
N ALA A 171 29.86 -44.94 21.25
CA ALA A 171 31.10 -45.29 20.50
C ALA A 171 31.71 -46.59 21.00
N ARG A 172 31.76 -46.82 22.33
CA ARG A 172 32.24 -48.04 22.96
C ARG A 172 31.41 -49.26 22.54
N ARG A 173 30.08 -49.12 22.60
CA ARG A 173 29.16 -50.21 22.18
C ARG A 173 29.24 -50.52 20.67
N ALA A 174 29.55 -49.54 19.85
CA ALA A 174 29.75 -49.71 18.42
C ALA A 174 31.12 -50.36 18.08
N GLY A 175 31.99 -50.59 19.08
CA GLY A 175 33.30 -51.30 18.90
C GLY A 175 34.43 -50.40 18.45
N TYR A 176 34.32 -49.07 18.54
CA TYR A 176 35.45 -48.18 18.25
C TYR A 176 36.45 -48.21 19.39
N ALA A 177 37.74 -48.19 19.06
CA ALA A 177 38.82 -48.35 20.08
C ALA A 177 39.32 -46.98 20.59
N ARG A 178 39.23 -45.92 19.79
CA ARG A 178 39.86 -44.62 20.10
C ARG A 178 38.96 -43.44 19.81
N VAL A 179 39.18 -42.39 20.58
CA VAL A 179 38.51 -41.08 20.43
C VAL A 179 39.52 -39.98 20.59
N LYS A 180 39.42 -38.92 19.80
CA LYS A 180 40.16 -37.68 19.98
C LYS A 180 39.26 -36.68 20.67
N ILE A 181 39.69 -36.15 21.81
CA ILE A 181 38.91 -35.18 22.59
C ILE A 181 39.76 -33.94 22.81
N ASP A 182 39.25 -32.80 22.36
CA ASP A 182 39.93 -31.49 22.43
C ASP A 182 41.39 -31.56 21.92
N GLY A 183 41.60 -32.31 20.84
CA GLY A 183 42.89 -32.52 20.23
C GLY A 183 43.74 -33.64 20.79
N ASN A 184 43.38 -34.22 21.93
CA ASN A 184 44.12 -35.32 22.58
C ASN A 184 43.50 -36.68 22.31
N MET A 185 44.35 -37.72 22.11
CA MET A 185 43.91 -39.10 21.84
C MET A 185 43.67 -39.86 23.15
N TYR A 186 42.55 -40.56 23.23
CA TYR A 186 42.17 -41.41 24.36
C TYR A 186 41.75 -42.79 23.84
N ASP A 187 42.08 -43.82 24.59
CA ASP A 187 41.51 -45.16 24.34
C ASP A 187 40.14 -45.25 25.00
N LEU A 188 39.15 -45.76 24.25
CA LEU A 188 37.77 -45.86 24.77
C LEU A 188 37.60 -46.90 25.88
N ASP A 189 38.57 -47.80 26.07
CA ASP A 189 38.59 -48.74 27.17
C ASP A 189 38.98 -48.11 28.51
N GLU A 190 39.56 -46.91 28.50
CA GLU A 190 39.86 -46.12 29.69
C GLU A 190 38.65 -45.34 30.19
N GLU A 191 38.67 -44.99 31.47
CA GLU A 191 37.62 -44.14 32.07
C GLU A 191 37.92 -42.67 31.73
N ILE A 192 37.10 -42.09 30.83
CA ILE A 192 37.25 -40.71 30.38
C ILE A 192 36.28 -39.82 31.15
N ALA A 193 36.78 -38.95 32.01
CA ALA A 193 36.02 -37.97 32.79
C ALA A 193 36.18 -36.57 32.17
N LEU A 194 35.07 -36.03 31.64
CA LEU A 194 35.02 -34.67 31.05
C LEU A 194 34.32 -33.69 32.00
N GLU A 195 34.82 -32.45 32.04
CA GLU A 195 34.25 -31.40 32.87
C GLU A 195 32.92 -30.88 32.33
N LYS A 196 31.86 -30.92 33.16
CA LYS A 196 30.48 -30.57 32.75
C LYS A 196 30.32 -29.12 32.23
N ASN A 197 31.14 -28.21 32.74
CA ASN A 197 31.02 -26.78 32.45
C ASN A 197 31.90 -26.26 31.28
N ILE A 198 32.80 -27.11 30.80
CA ILE A 198 33.69 -26.82 29.66
C ILE A 198 33.06 -27.31 28.36
N LYS A 199 33.34 -26.64 27.27
CA LYS A 199 32.93 -27.07 25.92
C LYS A 199 33.93 -28.07 25.40
N HIS A 200 33.45 -29.26 25.02
CA HIS A 200 34.29 -30.33 24.48
C HIS A 200 33.97 -30.61 23.01
N THR A 201 34.97 -31.00 22.24
CA THR A 201 34.88 -31.57 20.90
C THR A 201 35.27 -33.02 21.00
N VAL A 202 34.39 -33.95 20.56
CA VAL A 202 34.61 -35.40 20.61
C VAL A 202 34.56 -35.95 19.18
N GLU A 203 35.66 -36.56 18.73
CA GLU A 203 35.86 -37.11 17.41
C GLU A 203 36.21 -38.61 17.53
N ILE A 204 35.34 -39.47 16.97
CA ILE A 204 35.59 -40.92 16.96
C ILE A 204 36.58 -41.22 15.86
N VAL A 205 37.64 -41.99 16.19
CA VAL A 205 38.63 -42.49 15.18
C VAL A 205 38.00 -43.69 14.50
N VAL A 206 37.60 -43.50 13.23
CA VAL A 206 36.97 -44.56 12.42
C VAL A 206 38.04 -45.48 11.83
N ASP A 207 39.10 -44.89 11.24
CA ASP A 207 40.20 -45.70 10.69
C ASP A 207 41.54 -44.94 10.74
N ARG A 208 42.66 -45.64 10.71
CA ARG A 208 44.03 -45.11 10.66
C ARG A 208 44.76 -45.70 9.46
N LEU A 209 45.08 -44.84 8.52
CA LEU A 209 45.53 -45.20 7.19
C LEU A 209 46.89 -44.56 6.89
N ALA A 210 47.60 -45.17 5.93
CA ALA A 210 48.79 -44.58 5.35
C ALA A 210 48.62 -44.56 3.84
N MET A 211 48.93 -43.40 3.19
CA MET A 211 48.80 -43.22 1.76
C MET A 211 49.63 -44.25 0.99
N ARG A 212 48.99 -45.09 0.19
CA ARG A 212 49.58 -46.11 -0.67
C ARG A 212 48.70 -46.40 -1.88
N ARG A 213 49.29 -46.95 -2.93
CA ARG A 213 48.51 -47.37 -4.11
C ARG A 213 47.45 -48.38 -3.72
N GLY A 214 46.19 -48.15 -4.24
CA GLY A 214 45.06 -49.05 -4.01
C GLY A 214 44.26 -48.80 -2.75
N ILE A 215 44.51 -47.74 -1.99
CA ILE A 215 43.79 -47.40 -0.73
C ILE A 215 42.36 -46.85 -0.97
N ARG A 216 42.02 -46.51 -2.22
CA ARG A 216 40.78 -45.81 -2.60
C ARG A 216 39.52 -46.43 -1.98
N GLY A 217 39.34 -47.74 -2.12
CA GLY A 217 38.14 -48.46 -1.60
C GLY A 217 38.04 -48.37 -0.08
N ARG A 218 39.11 -48.68 0.65
CA ARG A 218 39.11 -48.62 2.12
C ARG A 218 38.93 -47.21 2.65
N LEU A 219 39.49 -46.20 1.97
CA LEU A 219 39.29 -44.80 2.32
C LEU A 219 37.82 -44.39 2.13
N ALA A 220 37.19 -44.81 1.01
CA ALA A 220 35.78 -44.56 0.75
C ALA A 220 34.88 -45.16 1.83
N ASP A 221 35.09 -46.45 2.17
CA ASP A 221 34.32 -47.14 3.23
C ASP A 221 34.50 -46.46 4.59
N SER A 222 35.71 -46.00 4.92
CA SER A 222 35.97 -45.29 6.19
C SER A 222 35.31 -43.93 6.23
N LEU A 223 35.34 -43.18 5.12
CA LEU A 223 34.63 -41.90 5.01
C LEU A 223 33.12 -42.08 5.08
N GLU A 224 32.54 -43.07 4.37
CA GLU A 224 31.10 -43.36 4.44
C GLU A 224 30.67 -43.70 5.87
N THR A 225 31.47 -44.48 6.58
CA THR A 225 31.23 -44.80 7.99
C THR A 225 31.26 -43.56 8.88
N ALA A 226 32.28 -42.70 8.70
CA ALA A 226 32.39 -41.44 9.45
C ALA A 226 31.19 -40.51 9.17
N LEU A 227 30.79 -40.39 7.93
CA LEU A 227 29.65 -39.57 7.49
C LEU A 227 28.29 -40.08 8.04
N ALA A 228 28.13 -41.43 8.09
CA ALA A 228 26.93 -42.04 8.66
C ALA A 228 26.84 -41.82 10.18
N LEU A 229 27.94 -41.85 10.93
CA LEU A 229 27.98 -41.59 12.37
C LEU A 229 27.62 -40.14 12.74
N THR A 230 28.00 -39.21 11.90
CA THR A 230 27.87 -37.75 12.21
C THR A 230 26.68 -37.09 11.54
N GLY A 231 25.99 -37.81 10.67
CA GLY A 231 24.92 -37.22 9.81
C GLY A 231 25.46 -36.36 8.67
N GLY A 232 26.67 -36.75 8.12
CA GLY A 232 27.18 -36.15 6.89
C GLY A 232 28.45 -35.31 7.02
N VAL A 233 29.18 -35.39 8.12
CA VAL A 233 30.46 -34.70 8.33
C VAL A 233 31.59 -35.72 8.63
N ALA A 234 32.77 -35.56 8.05
CA ALA A 234 33.95 -36.35 8.33
C ALA A 234 35.18 -35.44 8.36
N GLU A 235 36.23 -35.88 9.06
CA GLU A 235 37.52 -35.16 9.06
C GLU A 235 38.64 -36.15 8.76
N VAL A 236 39.63 -35.76 8.00
CA VAL A 236 40.85 -36.48 7.76
C VAL A 236 42.00 -35.72 8.40
N ASP A 237 42.46 -36.24 9.52
CA ASP A 237 43.55 -35.64 10.30
C ASP A 237 44.89 -36.24 9.88
N VAL A 238 45.72 -35.42 9.24
CA VAL A 238 47.07 -35.82 8.79
C VAL A 238 48.02 -35.76 9.99
N ILE A 239 48.60 -36.86 10.34
CA ILE A 239 49.49 -36.94 11.50
C ILE A 239 50.76 -36.10 11.27
N GLY A 240 50.83 -34.99 12.01
CA GLY A 240 51.89 -33.98 11.84
C GLY A 240 51.64 -32.94 10.74
N GLY A 241 50.45 -32.90 10.16
CA GLY A 241 50.00 -31.96 9.14
C GLY A 241 48.66 -31.27 9.50
N GLU A 242 47.99 -30.77 8.50
CA GLU A 242 46.67 -30.10 8.65
C GLU A 242 45.53 -31.10 8.65
N CYS A 243 44.46 -30.78 9.36
CA CYS A 243 43.19 -31.51 9.35
C CYS A 243 42.35 -31.05 8.12
N MET A 244 41.87 -32.03 7.35
CA MET A 244 41.01 -31.80 6.17
C MET A 244 39.54 -32.09 6.55
N PRO A 245 38.72 -31.08 6.74
CA PRO A 245 37.28 -31.29 7.04
C PRO A 245 36.53 -31.53 5.73
N PHE A 246 35.59 -32.48 5.75
CA PHE A 246 34.70 -32.85 4.66
C PHE A 246 33.23 -32.82 5.11
N SER A 247 32.32 -32.52 4.21
CA SER A 247 30.87 -32.57 4.49
C SER A 247 30.07 -32.98 3.26
N GLN A 248 29.16 -33.93 3.44
CA GLN A 248 28.10 -34.25 2.49
C GLN A 248 26.93 -33.25 2.55
N ASN A 249 26.79 -32.54 3.65
CA ASN A 249 25.79 -31.50 3.84
C ASN A 249 26.43 -30.15 3.52
N PHE A 250 25.58 -29.16 3.20
CA PHE A 250 26.04 -27.78 3.15
C PHE A 250 26.38 -27.30 4.58
N ALA A 251 27.58 -27.57 5.04
CA ALA A 251 28.03 -27.24 6.39
C ALA A 251 29.36 -26.49 6.37
N CYS A 252 29.50 -25.49 7.26
CA CYS A 252 30.81 -24.86 7.49
C CYS A 252 31.62 -25.70 8.46
N PRO A 253 32.82 -26.14 8.08
CA PRO A 253 33.63 -26.97 8.96
C PRO A 253 34.10 -26.23 10.22
N GLU A 254 34.29 -24.92 10.17
CA GLU A 254 34.76 -24.11 11.31
C GLU A 254 33.66 -23.78 12.31
N HIS A 255 32.42 -23.44 11.84
CA HIS A 255 31.35 -22.94 12.69
C HIS A 255 30.23 -23.96 12.94
N GLY A 256 30.30 -25.14 12.32
CA GLY A 256 29.30 -26.20 12.47
C GLY A 256 27.88 -25.82 11.98
N ILE A 257 27.77 -24.70 11.26
CA ILE A 257 26.50 -24.24 10.68
C ILE A 257 26.21 -25.08 9.44
N SER A 258 25.11 -25.84 9.49
CA SER A 258 24.68 -26.73 8.42
C SER A 258 23.38 -26.26 7.81
N ILE A 259 23.29 -26.32 6.48
CA ILE A 259 22.06 -26.11 5.70
C ILE A 259 21.61 -27.50 5.23
N SER A 260 20.54 -28.03 5.83
CA SER A 260 20.11 -29.41 5.57
C SER A 260 19.58 -29.64 4.16
N ASP A 261 18.92 -28.65 3.55
CA ASP A 261 18.38 -28.73 2.18
C ASP A 261 18.13 -27.32 1.63
N LEU A 262 18.59 -27.07 0.39
CA LEU A 262 18.30 -25.83 -0.34
C LEU A 262 16.97 -25.97 -1.09
N SER A 263 15.86 -26.10 -0.33
CA SER A 263 14.52 -26.16 -0.91
C SER A 263 13.91 -24.77 -1.11
N PRO A 264 12.99 -24.57 -2.06
CA PRO A 264 12.28 -23.29 -2.24
C PRO A 264 11.52 -22.79 -1.00
N ARG A 265 11.15 -23.71 -0.09
CA ARG A 265 10.50 -23.37 1.19
C ARG A 265 11.43 -22.64 2.15
N LEU A 266 12.74 -22.93 2.09
CA LEU A 266 13.76 -22.25 2.89
C LEU A 266 13.85 -20.74 2.58
N PHE A 267 13.60 -20.34 1.34
CA PHE A 267 13.63 -18.94 0.91
C PHE A 267 12.30 -18.20 1.09
N SER A 268 11.32 -18.80 1.75
CA SER A 268 10.00 -18.17 2.00
C SER A 268 9.96 -17.52 3.37
N PHE A 269 9.71 -16.22 3.42
CA PHE A 269 9.46 -15.49 4.67
C PHE A 269 8.08 -15.79 5.28
N ASN A 270 7.20 -16.50 4.55
CA ASN A 270 5.91 -17.01 5.05
C ASN A 270 5.98 -18.43 5.60
N ASN A 271 7.17 -19.07 5.54
CA ASN A 271 7.37 -20.42 6.03
C ASN A 271 8.32 -20.40 7.24
N PRO A 272 8.01 -21.08 8.36
CA PRO A 272 8.86 -21.11 9.55
C PRO A 272 10.30 -21.59 9.31
N LEU A 273 10.55 -22.38 8.26
CA LEU A 273 11.89 -22.84 7.91
C LEU A 273 12.83 -21.69 7.54
N GLY A 274 12.33 -20.71 6.77
CA GLY A 274 13.13 -19.61 6.27
C GLY A 274 12.90 -18.27 6.97
N ALA A 275 11.73 -18.07 7.56
CA ALA A 275 11.34 -16.83 8.21
C ALA A 275 12.22 -16.52 9.44
N CYS A 276 12.58 -15.26 9.63
CA CYS A 276 13.20 -14.78 10.85
C CYS A 276 12.35 -15.18 12.06
N GLU A 277 12.93 -15.82 13.05
CA GLU A 277 12.22 -16.36 14.22
C GLU A 277 11.57 -15.25 15.06
N LYS A 278 12.26 -14.13 15.23
CA LYS A 278 11.79 -13.02 16.06
C LYS A 278 10.58 -12.28 15.46
N CYS A 279 10.63 -11.90 14.19
CA CYS A 279 9.54 -11.19 13.52
C CYS A 279 8.58 -12.09 12.72
N THR A 280 8.79 -13.40 12.74
CA THR A 280 8.00 -14.40 11.99
C THR A 280 7.80 -14.05 10.51
N GLY A 281 8.84 -13.43 9.91
CA GLY A 281 8.83 -13.03 8.49
C GLY A 281 8.19 -11.69 8.18
N LEU A 282 7.81 -10.89 9.16
CA LEU A 282 7.24 -9.56 8.95
C LEU A 282 8.31 -8.50 8.62
N GLY A 283 9.53 -8.65 9.14
CA GLY A 283 10.63 -7.70 8.97
C GLY A 283 10.56 -6.52 9.94
N THR A 284 9.38 -6.19 10.43
CA THR A 284 9.13 -5.06 11.34
C THR A 284 8.22 -5.46 12.49
N PHE A 285 8.25 -4.69 13.56
CA PHE A 285 7.32 -4.76 14.68
C PHE A 285 6.56 -3.45 14.77
N MET A 286 5.27 -3.51 15.04
CA MET A 286 4.50 -2.34 15.46
C MET A 286 4.84 -2.07 16.92
N ARG A 287 5.49 -0.96 17.20
CA ARG A 287 5.81 -0.48 18.54
C ARG A 287 5.33 0.94 18.73
N VAL A 288 5.06 1.29 19.98
CA VAL A 288 4.69 2.66 20.32
C VAL A 288 5.89 3.58 20.09
N ASP A 289 5.63 4.67 19.35
CA ASP A 289 6.64 5.66 18.95
C ASP A 289 6.69 6.80 19.99
N GLU A 290 7.84 6.98 20.63
CA GLU A 290 8.04 8.02 21.63
C GLU A 290 7.75 9.42 21.11
N GLU A 291 8.11 9.70 19.86
CA GLU A 291 7.91 11.03 19.26
C GLU A 291 6.42 11.31 18.95
N ARG A 292 5.60 10.26 18.84
CA ARG A 292 4.14 10.39 18.75
C ARG A 292 3.49 10.62 20.11
N ILE A 293 4.13 10.13 21.19
CA ILE A 293 3.70 10.41 22.56
C ILE A 293 4.10 11.82 22.98
N LEU A 294 5.34 12.23 22.68
CA LEU A 294 5.95 13.50 23.02
C LEU A 294 6.35 14.28 21.76
N PRO A 295 5.38 14.74 20.95
CA PRO A 295 5.67 15.36 19.65
C PRO A 295 6.35 16.72 19.75
N ASN A 296 6.14 17.44 20.84
CA ASN A 296 6.79 18.72 21.10
C ASN A 296 7.35 18.72 22.52
N ARG A 297 8.67 18.66 22.63
CA ARG A 297 9.39 18.64 23.91
C ARG A 297 9.59 20.03 24.52
N ASP A 298 9.22 21.10 23.81
CA ASP A 298 9.23 22.48 24.34
C ASP A 298 8.04 22.73 25.28
N LEU A 299 6.97 21.92 25.16
CA LEU A 299 5.80 22.00 26.02
C LEU A 299 6.02 21.25 27.33
N SER A 300 5.33 21.74 28.38
CA SER A 300 5.19 21.06 29.65
C SER A 300 4.01 20.06 29.63
N ILE A 301 3.91 19.17 30.64
CA ILE A 301 2.80 18.24 30.79
C ILE A 301 1.47 18.98 30.86
N ARG A 302 1.41 20.09 31.58
CA ARG A 302 0.22 20.95 31.74
C ARG A 302 -0.20 21.57 30.41
N GLU A 303 0.73 21.97 29.58
CA GLU A 303 0.48 22.51 28.23
C GLU A 303 0.12 21.42 27.22
N GLY A 304 0.14 20.17 27.62
CA GLY A 304 -0.24 19.03 26.79
C GLY A 304 0.88 18.43 25.96
N ALA A 305 2.11 18.40 26.47
CA ALA A 305 3.25 17.71 25.85
C ALA A 305 2.97 16.22 25.62
N VAL A 306 2.23 15.57 26.54
CA VAL A 306 1.87 14.15 26.41
C VAL A 306 0.62 13.99 25.56
N LYS A 307 0.74 13.36 24.40
CA LYS A 307 -0.33 13.10 23.44
C LYS A 307 -0.67 11.60 23.36
N ALA A 308 -0.92 10.95 24.48
CA ALA A 308 -1.19 9.51 24.52
C ALA A 308 -2.61 9.21 25.01
N SER A 309 -3.30 8.26 24.40
CA SER A 309 -4.67 7.86 24.77
C SER A 309 -4.76 7.36 26.21
N GLY A 310 -5.54 8.05 27.03
CA GLY A 310 -5.66 7.80 28.46
C GLY A 310 -4.62 8.50 29.34
N TRP A 311 -3.67 9.23 28.76
CA TRP A 311 -2.59 9.95 29.43
C TRP A 311 -2.57 11.46 29.15
N TYR A 312 -3.66 12.00 28.58
CA TYR A 312 -3.82 13.44 28.44
C TYR A 312 -3.90 14.09 29.83
N TYR A 313 -3.20 15.21 30.00
CA TYR A 313 -3.37 15.97 31.25
C TYR A 313 -4.81 16.50 31.35
N ALA A 314 -5.42 16.26 32.47
CA ALA A 314 -6.65 16.91 32.92
C ALA A 314 -6.60 17.00 34.44
N GLU A 315 -7.02 18.15 35.00
CA GLU A 315 -7.06 18.36 36.43
C GLU A 315 -7.96 17.32 37.13
N GLY A 316 -7.52 16.72 38.21
CA GLY A 316 -8.21 15.64 38.92
C GLY A 316 -8.16 14.27 38.28
N SER A 317 -7.47 14.11 37.13
CA SER A 317 -7.36 12.84 36.43
C SER A 317 -6.38 11.85 37.09
N VAL A 318 -6.55 10.56 36.75
CA VAL A 318 -5.59 9.53 37.15
C VAL A 318 -4.21 9.80 36.57
N ALA A 319 -4.12 10.35 35.37
CA ALA A 319 -2.86 10.70 34.72
C ALA A 319 -2.13 11.79 35.53
N GLU A 320 -2.81 12.84 35.98
CA GLU A 320 -2.22 13.88 36.84
C GLU A 320 -1.64 13.30 38.13
N MET A 321 -2.35 12.38 38.77
CA MET A 321 -1.88 11.71 39.99
C MET A 321 -0.53 10.98 39.75
N TYR A 322 -0.37 10.29 38.65
CA TYR A 322 0.89 9.66 38.26
C TYR A 322 1.98 10.67 37.94
N TYR A 323 1.64 11.75 37.22
CA TYR A 323 2.62 12.81 36.89
C TYR A 323 3.16 13.52 38.12
N LEU A 324 2.29 13.83 39.08
CA LEU A 324 2.72 14.45 40.36
C LEU A 324 3.61 13.49 41.16
N GLY A 325 3.27 12.17 41.21
CA GLY A 325 4.09 11.18 41.88
C GLY A 325 5.48 11.01 41.25
N LEU A 326 5.53 10.98 39.91
CA LEU A 326 6.79 10.95 39.16
C LEU A 326 7.58 12.23 39.36
N GLY A 327 6.94 13.40 39.31
CA GLY A 327 7.58 14.71 39.52
C GLY A 327 8.22 14.83 40.90
N LYS A 328 7.55 14.36 41.96
CA LYS A 328 8.09 14.32 43.32
C LYS A 328 9.33 13.42 43.40
N LYS A 329 9.38 12.30 42.71
CA LYS A 329 10.50 11.35 42.75
C LYS A 329 11.67 11.77 41.88
N TYR A 330 11.40 12.23 40.67
CA TYR A 330 12.42 12.52 39.66
C TYR A 330 12.74 14.01 39.48
N GLY A 331 12.17 14.90 40.33
CA GLY A 331 12.54 16.29 40.43
C GLY A 331 12.02 17.22 39.33
N PHE A 332 10.81 17.02 38.84
CA PHE A 332 10.14 17.90 37.87
C PHE A 332 8.73 18.29 38.32
N THR A 333 8.18 19.34 37.74
CA THR A 333 6.81 19.82 37.97
C THR A 333 5.97 19.65 36.71
N LEU A 334 4.65 19.81 36.85
CA LEU A 334 3.76 19.76 35.66
C LEU A 334 4.00 20.89 34.66
N ASP A 335 4.66 21.94 35.08
CA ASP A 335 4.98 23.13 34.27
C ASP A 335 6.42 23.09 33.70
N THR A 336 7.21 22.05 34.02
CA THR A 336 8.56 21.84 33.48
C THR A 336 8.48 21.36 32.04
N PRO A 337 9.07 22.05 31.04
CA PRO A 337 9.15 21.55 29.67
C PRO A 337 9.87 20.20 29.60
N ILE A 338 9.39 19.28 28.72
CA ILE A 338 9.97 17.94 28.59
C ILE A 338 11.47 17.97 28.29
N LYS A 339 11.95 18.95 27.50
CA LYS A 339 13.38 19.11 27.17
C LYS A 339 14.27 19.44 28.39
N GLU A 340 13.68 20.03 29.44
CA GLU A 340 14.39 20.42 30.67
C GLU A 340 14.34 19.31 31.74
N MET A 341 13.56 18.28 31.54
CA MET A 341 13.52 17.12 32.41
C MET A 341 14.79 16.28 32.28
N SER A 342 15.21 15.63 33.36
CA SER A 342 16.32 14.67 33.31
C SER A 342 15.99 13.47 32.40
N THR A 343 17.01 12.87 31.81
CA THR A 343 16.84 11.65 31.00
C THR A 343 16.15 10.53 31.79
N GLU A 344 16.44 10.42 33.09
CA GLU A 344 15.81 9.45 33.99
C GLU A 344 14.31 9.74 34.17
N ALA A 345 13.91 10.99 34.30
CA ALA A 345 12.51 11.41 34.41
C ALA A 345 11.73 11.08 33.14
N VAL A 346 12.28 11.41 31.97
CA VAL A 346 11.67 11.10 30.67
C VAL A 346 11.57 9.58 30.47
N ASN A 347 12.61 8.81 30.80
CA ASN A 347 12.59 7.36 30.73
C ASN A 347 11.55 6.77 31.69
N ALA A 348 11.45 7.26 32.91
CA ALA A 348 10.44 6.82 33.87
C ALA A 348 9.02 7.13 33.38
N LEU A 349 8.80 8.26 32.71
CA LEU A 349 7.53 8.66 32.11
C LEU A 349 7.15 7.72 30.94
N LEU A 350 8.09 7.38 30.07
CA LEU A 350 7.85 6.55 28.89
C LEU A 350 7.82 5.04 29.22
N TYR A 351 8.81 4.56 29.95
CA TYR A 351 9.06 3.11 30.17
C TYR A 351 8.81 2.60 31.60
N GLY A 352 8.44 3.54 32.51
CA GLY A 352 8.05 3.14 33.86
C GLY A 352 9.17 3.21 34.89
N THR A 353 8.84 2.79 36.11
CA THR A 353 9.69 2.95 37.30
C THR A 353 10.45 1.67 37.67
N ASN A 354 10.59 0.68 36.78
CA ASN A 354 11.34 -0.57 37.00
C ASN A 354 10.96 -1.25 38.35
N GLU A 355 9.66 -1.45 38.61
CA GLU A 355 9.09 -2.00 39.84
C GLU A 355 9.23 -1.12 41.10
N GLU A 356 9.88 0.02 41.02
CA GLU A 356 9.94 0.97 42.12
C GLU A 356 8.61 1.67 42.34
N LYS A 357 8.16 1.72 43.59
CA LYS A 357 6.91 2.39 43.96
C LYS A 357 7.08 3.89 44.02
N ILE A 358 6.10 4.61 43.49
CA ILE A 358 5.95 6.06 43.62
C ILE A 358 4.82 6.39 44.57
N GLU A 359 4.98 7.47 45.30
CA GLU A 359 3.95 8.01 46.20
C GLU A 359 2.98 8.87 45.42
N MET A 360 1.71 8.52 45.47
CA MET A 360 0.64 9.22 44.75
C MET A 360 -0.40 9.72 45.72
N HIS A 361 -0.86 10.93 45.52
CA HIS A 361 -1.92 11.54 46.30
C HIS A 361 -3.21 11.65 45.45
N ARG A 362 -4.31 11.12 45.98
CA ARG A 362 -5.60 11.27 45.35
C ARG A 362 -6.54 11.96 46.33
N THR A 363 -7.13 13.06 45.87
CA THR A 363 -8.18 13.77 46.58
C THR A 363 -9.46 13.70 45.76
N ASN A 364 -10.53 13.19 46.30
CA ASN A 364 -11.83 13.14 45.65
C ASN A 364 -12.93 13.58 46.64
N GLU A 365 -14.19 13.62 46.21
CA GLU A 365 -15.34 14.03 47.05
C GLU A 365 -15.55 13.14 48.32
N PHE A 366 -14.92 11.95 48.35
CA PHE A 366 -15.02 10.98 49.45
C PHE A 366 -13.80 10.98 50.39
N GLY A 367 -12.78 11.82 50.14
CA GLY A 367 -11.61 11.97 51.01
C GLY A 367 -10.26 12.04 50.25
N SER A 368 -9.18 12.22 51.02
CA SER A 368 -7.79 12.20 50.51
C SER A 368 -7.08 10.95 50.99
N GLY A 369 -6.31 10.30 50.09
CA GLY A 369 -5.53 9.11 50.42
C GLY A 369 -4.16 9.13 49.74
N VAL A 370 -3.19 8.50 50.40
CA VAL A 370 -1.83 8.28 49.83
C VAL A 370 -1.75 6.82 49.38
N TYR A 371 -1.31 6.64 48.15
CA TYR A 371 -1.12 5.31 47.52
C TYR A 371 0.31 5.13 47.08
N TYR A 372 0.82 3.91 47.23
CA TYR A 372 2.15 3.54 46.74
C TYR A 372 1.98 2.49 45.63
N ASN A 373 2.25 2.86 44.40
CA ASN A 373 2.12 1.96 43.25
C ASN A 373 3.32 2.11 42.31
N THR A 374 3.55 1.08 41.52
CA THR A 374 4.50 1.12 40.40
C THR A 374 3.85 1.79 39.21
N PHE A 375 4.65 2.42 38.37
CA PHE A 375 4.23 2.96 37.11
C PHE A 375 4.84 2.15 35.97
N GLU A 376 3.99 1.55 35.13
CA GLU A 376 4.45 0.69 34.01
C GLU A 376 5.03 1.47 32.83
N GLY A 377 4.83 2.80 32.80
CA GLY A 377 5.21 3.64 31.65
C GLY A 377 4.12 3.75 30.59
N ILE A 378 4.14 4.87 29.87
CA ILE A 378 3.13 5.16 28.85
C ILE A 378 3.25 4.18 27.66
N VAL A 379 4.49 3.87 27.24
CA VAL A 379 4.79 2.94 26.13
C VAL A 379 4.24 1.54 26.44
N GLU A 380 4.66 0.95 27.57
CA GLU A 380 4.25 -0.39 27.97
C GLU A 380 2.72 -0.49 28.18
N ASN A 381 2.11 0.56 28.77
CA ASN A 381 0.66 0.63 28.95
C ASN A 381 -0.08 0.58 27.61
N LEU A 382 0.35 1.40 26.62
CA LEU A 382 -0.28 1.41 25.31
C LEU A 382 -0.06 0.09 24.56
N GLU A 383 1.15 -0.50 24.60
CA GLU A 383 1.44 -1.80 23.96
C GLU A 383 0.61 -2.93 24.58
N ARG A 384 0.48 -2.96 25.92
CA ARG A 384 -0.36 -3.94 26.61
C ARG A 384 -1.83 -3.77 26.23
N ARG A 385 -2.37 -2.54 26.29
CA ARG A 385 -3.77 -2.24 25.91
C ARG A 385 -4.04 -2.59 24.45
N PHE A 386 -3.10 -2.38 23.54
CA PHE A 386 -3.23 -2.77 22.14
C PHE A 386 -3.38 -4.27 21.96
N ARG A 387 -2.60 -5.07 22.73
CA ARG A 387 -2.68 -6.53 22.70
C ARG A 387 -3.97 -7.09 23.30
N GLU A 388 -4.44 -6.49 24.39
CA GLU A 388 -5.55 -7.01 25.20
C GLU A 388 -6.94 -6.56 24.73
N THR A 389 -7.02 -5.46 23.98
CA THR A 389 -8.33 -4.92 23.56
C THR A 389 -8.95 -5.72 22.42
N ASN A 390 -10.27 -5.96 22.53
CA ASN A 390 -11.10 -6.50 21.44
C ASN A 390 -11.84 -5.41 20.67
N SER A 391 -11.70 -4.14 21.07
CA SER A 391 -12.36 -3.01 20.39
C SER A 391 -11.52 -2.53 19.21
N GLU A 392 -12.06 -2.63 18.01
CA GLU A 392 -11.41 -2.14 16.78
C GLU A 392 -11.12 -0.62 16.87
N TRP A 393 -12.03 0.16 17.43
CA TRP A 393 -11.81 1.58 17.66
C TRP A 393 -10.61 1.84 18.57
N MET A 394 -10.47 1.08 19.66
CA MET A 394 -9.35 1.22 20.59
C MET A 394 -8.02 0.78 19.95
N LYS A 395 -8.04 -0.28 19.15
CA LYS A 395 -6.87 -0.70 18.36
C LYS A 395 -6.44 0.38 17.38
N GLU A 396 -7.39 1.00 16.71
CA GLU A 396 -7.12 2.08 15.76
C GLU A 396 -6.56 3.32 16.47
N GLU A 397 -7.17 3.72 17.60
CA GLU A 397 -6.71 4.85 18.41
C GLU A 397 -5.27 4.62 18.91
N ILE A 398 -4.98 3.46 19.52
CA ILE A 398 -3.63 3.15 20.01
C ILE A 398 -2.67 2.94 18.84
N GLY A 399 -3.10 2.31 17.77
CA GLY A 399 -2.32 2.11 16.54
C GLY A 399 -1.83 3.42 15.93
N SER A 400 -2.56 4.53 16.14
CA SER A 400 -2.13 5.86 15.71
C SER A 400 -0.85 6.35 16.40
N PHE A 401 -0.52 5.80 17.58
CA PHE A 401 0.72 6.09 18.33
C PHE A 401 1.84 5.09 18.02
N MET A 402 1.59 4.07 17.18
CA MET A 402 2.57 3.04 16.85
C MET A 402 3.24 3.32 15.51
N SER A 403 4.50 2.92 15.39
CA SER A 403 5.27 2.92 14.15
C SER A 403 5.89 1.55 13.89
N GLY A 404 6.21 1.28 12.62
CA GLY A 404 6.93 0.06 12.23
C GLY A 404 8.41 0.22 12.51
N VAL A 405 8.92 -0.48 13.54
CA VAL A 405 10.35 -0.53 13.86
C VAL A 405 10.95 -1.78 13.22
N GLU A 406 12.12 -1.65 12.59
CA GLU A 406 12.81 -2.79 11.99
C GLU A 406 13.14 -3.86 13.02
N CYS A 407 13.03 -5.12 12.61
CA CYS A 407 13.41 -6.26 13.44
C CYS A 407 14.92 -6.21 13.70
N PRO A 408 15.39 -6.20 14.96
CA PRO A 408 16.80 -6.11 15.29
C PRO A 408 17.64 -7.33 14.86
N ASP A 409 16.99 -8.47 14.59
CA ASP A 409 17.70 -9.69 14.21
C ASP A 409 17.87 -9.82 12.69
N CYS A 410 16.87 -9.45 11.91
CA CYS A 410 16.93 -9.56 10.45
C CYS A 410 17.08 -8.20 9.73
N HIS A 411 17.02 -7.08 10.46
CA HIS A 411 17.16 -5.72 9.90
C HIS A 411 16.27 -5.50 8.67
N GLY A 412 14.97 -5.81 8.81
CA GLY A 412 14.00 -5.69 7.72
C GLY A 412 13.99 -6.82 6.70
N LYS A 413 15.03 -7.67 6.62
CA LYS A 413 15.22 -8.68 5.56
C LYS A 413 14.28 -9.89 5.65
N ARG A 414 13.48 -10.04 6.71
CA ARG A 414 12.42 -11.05 6.92
C ARG A 414 12.87 -12.50 7.04
N LEU A 415 14.09 -12.84 6.63
CA LEU A 415 14.64 -14.21 6.55
C LEU A 415 15.71 -14.46 7.62
N LYS A 416 15.99 -15.75 7.89
CA LYS A 416 17.08 -16.18 8.78
C LYS A 416 18.44 -15.84 8.18
N PRO A 417 19.49 -15.58 9.00
CA PRO A 417 20.84 -15.27 8.51
C PRO A 417 21.43 -16.38 7.61
N VAL A 418 21.10 -17.63 7.87
CA VAL A 418 21.55 -18.77 7.07
C VAL A 418 20.98 -18.73 5.64
N VAL A 419 19.73 -18.28 5.50
CA VAL A 419 19.08 -18.11 4.18
C VAL A 419 19.67 -16.93 3.42
N LEU A 420 19.93 -15.82 4.13
CA LEU A 420 20.56 -14.63 3.58
C LEU A 420 22.04 -14.85 3.17
N ALA A 421 22.66 -15.91 3.67
CA ALA A 421 24.01 -16.29 3.26
C ALA A 421 24.06 -17.04 1.93
N VAL A 422 22.92 -17.32 1.28
CA VAL A 422 22.87 -17.91 -0.07
C VAL A 422 22.80 -16.80 -1.11
N THR A 423 23.74 -16.77 -2.06
CA THR A 423 23.88 -15.67 -3.03
C THR A 423 23.91 -16.15 -4.48
N ILE A 424 23.50 -15.28 -5.39
CA ILE A 424 23.70 -15.37 -6.84
C ILE A 424 24.37 -14.06 -7.27
N GLY A 425 25.52 -14.12 -7.92
CA GLY A 425 26.28 -12.91 -8.29
C GLY A 425 26.62 -12.00 -7.09
N GLY A 426 26.82 -12.60 -5.90
CA GLY A 426 27.14 -11.87 -4.65
C GLY A 426 25.95 -11.22 -3.95
N LYS A 427 24.71 -11.34 -4.46
CA LYS A 427 23.49 -10.83 -3.81
C LYS A 427 22.60 -11.95 -3.31
N ASN A 428 22.09 -11.82 -2.08
CA ASN A 428 21.07 -12.71 -1.56
C ASN A 428 19.67 -12.32 -2.08
N ILE A 429 18.68 -13.15 -1.80
CA ILE A 429 17.29 -12.94 -2.30
C ILE A 429 16.65 -11.63 -1.77
N SER A 430 16.97 -11.20 -0.54
CA SER A 430 16.47 -9.94 0.01
C SER A 430 17.13 -8.75 -0.65
N ASP A 431 18.48 -8.77 -0.79
CA ASP A 431 19.22 -7.70 -1.47
C ASP A 431 18.79 -7.56 -2.95
N PHE A 432 18.44 -8.67 -3.61
CA PHE A 432 17.84 -8.63 -4.95
C PHE A 432 16.50 -7.93 -4.93
N CYS A 433 15.58 -8.33 -4.04
CA CYS A 433 14.24 -7.74 -3.96
C CYS A 433 14.23 -6.26 -3.52
N GLU A 434 15.27 -5.76 -2.88
CA GLU A 434 15.43 -4.36 -2.47
C GLU A 434 15.89 -3.45 -3.62
N MET A 435 16.42 -4.02 -4.70
CA MET A 435 16.76 -3.25 -5.89
C MET A 435 15.51 -2.76 -6.61
N SER A 436 15.63 -1.68 -7.38
CA SER A 436 14.57 -1.29 -8.31
C SER A 436 14.46 -2.31 -9.44
N ILE A 437 13.26 -2.46 -10.01
CA ILE A 437 13.02 -3.37 -11.15
C ILE A 437 14.01 -3.09 -12.30
N ARG A 438 14.35 -1.82 -12.52
CA ARG A 438 15.38 -1.41 -13.48
C ARG A 438 16.75 -2.00 -13.15
N ASP A 439 17.17 -1.91 -11.90
CA ASP A 439 18.44 -2.43 -11.42
C ASP A 439 18.46 -3.96 -11.39
N GLU A 440 17.32 -4.61 -11.09
CA GLU A 440 17.17 -6.06 -11.14
C GLU A 440 17.36 -6.59 -12.56
N LEU A 441 16.75 -5.94 -13.58
CA LEU A 441 16.94 -6.29 -14.99
C LEU A 441 18.40 -6.14 -15.43
N LYS A 442 19.06 -5.06 -15.01
CA LYS A 442 20.48 -4.83 -15.25
C LYS A 442 21.33 -5.89 -14.57
N PHE A 443 21.07 -6.18 -13.31
CA PHE A 443 21.78 -7.20 -12.54
C PHE A 443 21.68 -8.58 -13.21
N ILE A 444 20.50 -8.97 -13.70
CA ILE A 444 20.32 -10.23 -14.42
C ILE A 444 21.15 -10.22 -15.70
N ALA A 445 21.11 -9.14 -16.50
CA ALA A 445 21.88 -9.05 -17.74
C ALA A 445 23.41 -9.12 -17.51
N ASP A 446 23.91 -8.48 -16.46
CA ASP A 446 25.32 -8.43 -16.11
C ASP A 446 25.85 -9.78 -15.56
N ASN A 447 25.00 -10.55 -14.87
CA ASN A 447 25.37 -11.80 -14.21
C ASN A 447 25.07 -13.07 -15.02
N GLU A 448 24.13 -13.04 -15.96
CA GLU A 448 23.75 -14.18 -16.80
C GLU A 448 24.97 -14.78 -17.57
N PRO A 449 25.91 -13.98 -18.13
CA PRO A 449 27.12 -14.52 -18.79
C PRO A 449 28.06 -15.25 -17.83
N ASN A 450 28.12 -14.87 -16.56
CA ASN A 450 29.04 -15.37 -15.55
C ASN A 450 28.60 -16.69 -14.90
N LEU A 451 27.38 -17.16 -15.19
CA LEU A 451 26.88 -18.43 -14.69
C LEU A 451 27.60 -19.61 -15.38
N THR A 452 27.88 -20.66 -14.64
CA THR A 452 28.40 -21.92 -15.19
C THR A 452 27.37 -22.57 -16.12
N GLU A 453 27.83 -23.39 -17.07
CA GLU A 453 26.90 -24.10 -18.00
C GLU A 453 25.84 -24.94 -17.27
N LYS A 454 26.21 -25.58 -16.15
CA LYS A 454 25.24 -26.30 -15.29
C LYS A 454 24.18 -25.37 -14.71
N GLN A 455 24.57 -24.18 -14.23
CA GLN A 455 23.68 -23.17 -13.70
C GLN A 455 22.76 -22.60 -14.77
N LYS A 456 23.25 -22.37 -16.00
CA LYS A 456 22.47 -21.92 -17.15
C LYS A 456 21.42 -22.96 -17.56
N GLN A 457 21.80 -24.26 -17.61
CA GLN A 457 20.84 -25.31 -17.91
C GLN A 457 19.71 -25.43 -16.87
N ILE A 458 20.02 -25.29 -15.58
CA ILE A 458 19.07 -25.43 -14.50
C ILE A 458 18.25 -24.14 -14.34
N GLY A 459 18.91 -22.99 -14.37
CA GLY A 459 18.30 -21.69 -14.04
C GLY A 459 17.75 -20.89 -15.22
N GLY A 460 18.16 -21.23 -16.46
CA GLY A 460 17.87 -20.42 -17.65
C GLY A 460 16.38 -20.20 -17.91
N GLN A 461 15.56 -21.25 -17.79
CA GLN A 461 14.10 -21.13 -17.94
C GLN A 461 13.49 -20.25 -16.84
N ILE A 462 13.95 -20.42 -15.59
CA ILE A 462 13.44 -19.65 -14.44
C ILE A 462 13.81 -18.18 -14.61
N MET A 463 15.07 -17.89 -14.98
CA MET A 463 15.53 -16.51 -15.22
C MET A 463 14.80 -15.83 -16.36
N LYS A 464 14.47 -16.58 -17.44
CA LYS A 464 13.67 -16.07 -18.54
C LYS A 464 12.29 -15.62 -18.07
N GLU A 465 11.62 -16.43 -17.22
CA GLU A 465 10.31 -16.07 -16.64
C GLU A 465 10.41 -14.85 -15.74
N ILE A 466 11.42 -14.77 -14.86
CA ILE A 466 11.66 -13.59 -14.01
C ILE A 466 11.87 -12.36 -14.89
N LYS A 467 12.74 -12.45 -15.90
CA LYS A 467 13.06 -11.34 -16.80
C LYS A 467 11.81 -10.84 -17.55
N ASN A 468 11.01 -11.75 -18.09
CA ASN A 468 9.77 -11.39 -18.78
C ASN A 468 8.81 -10.63 -17.85
N ARG A 469 8.58 -11.12 -16.63
CA ARG A 469 7.70 -10.48 -15.66
C ARG A 469 8.21 -9.11 -15.20
N LEU A 470 9.53 -8.96 -14.99
CA LEU A 470 10.16 -7.67 -14.69
C LEU A 470 10.03 -6.69 -15.87
N GLN A 471 10.20 -7.16 -17.11
CA GLN A 471 10.00 -6.34 -18.32
C GLN A 471 8.54 -5.89 -18.48
N PHE A 472 7.56 -6.71 -18.09
CA PHE A 472 6.16 -6.29 -18.08
C PHE A 472 5.93 -5.18 -17.04
N LEU A 473 6.50 -5.28 -15.84
CA LEU A 473 6.42 -4.20 -14.84
C LEU A 473 7.07 -2.91 -15.35
N GLN A 474 8.18 -3.01 -16.06
CA GLN A 474 8.85 -1.87 -16.71
C GLN A 474 7.97 -1.25 -17.81
N SER A 475 7.29 -2.09 -18.62
CA SER A 475 6.45 -1.63 -19.74
C SER A 475 5.20 -0.84 -19.30
N VAL A 476 4.77 -1.00 -18.03
CA VAL A 476 3.66 -0.22 -17.46
C VAL A 476 4.15 0.93 -16.58
N GLY A 477 5.45 1.30 -16.65
CA GLY A 477 6.01 2.44 -15.92
C GLY A 477 6.23 2.19 -14.42
N LEU A 478 6.43 0.94 -13.98
CA LEU A 478 6.68 0.57 -12.58
C LEU A 478 8.15 0.20 -12.30
N ASP A 479 9.07 0.61 -13.16
CA ASP A 479 10.50 0.26 -13.10
C ASP A 479 11.24 0.83 -11.88
N TYR A 480 10.66 1.83 -11.20
CA TYR A 480 11.17 2.42 -9.96
C TYR A 480 10.81 1.63 -8.69
N LEU A 481 9.82 0.72 -8.76
CA LEU A 481 9.41 -0.09 -7.61
C LEU A 481 10.48 -1.14 -7.26
N THR A 482 10.42 -1.60 -6.01
CA THR A 482 11.19 -2.74 -5.52
C THR A 482 10.27 -3.92 -5.26
N LEU A 483 10.74 -5.15 -5.46
CA LEU A 483 9.95 -6.36 -5.17
C LEU A 483 9.68 -6.53 -3.67
N ALA A 484 10.53 -5.96 -2.80
CA ALA A 484 10.37 -5.98 -1.35
C ALA A 484 9.27 -5.05 -0.85
N ARG A 485 8.84 -4.05 -1.66
CA ARG A 485 7.84 -3.05 -1.25
C ARG A 485 6.51 -3.72 -0.85
N SER A 486 5.99 -3.35 0.31
CA SER A 486 4.71 -3.86 0.80
C SER A 486 3.55 -3.46 -0.10
N ALA A 487 2.67 -4.41 -0.43
CA ALA A 487 1.49 -4.15 -1.26
C ALA A 487 0.53 -3.10 -0.64
N GLY A 488 0.49 -3.01 0.70
CA GLY A 488 -0.34 -2.02 1.40
C GLY A 488 0.15 -0.57 1.28
N THR A 489 1.38 -0.34 0.78
CA THR A 489 1.94 1.01 0.55
C THR A 489 1.82 1.49 -0.89
N LEU A 490 1.23 0.68 -1.76
CA LEU A 490 1.03 1.01 -3.16
C LEU A 490 -0.17 1.95 -3.34
N SER A 491 -0.06 2.88 -4.26
CA SER A 491 -1.22 3.65 -4.72
C SER A 491 -2.21 2.74 -5.47
N GLY A 492 -3.47 3.18 -5.61
CA GLY A 492 -4.49 2.44 -6.36
C GLY A 492 -4.02 2.12 -7.79
N GLY A 493 -3.48 3.10 -8.50
CA GLY A 493 -2.95 2.94 -9.86
C GLY A 493 -1.73 2.00 -9.94
N GLU A 494 -0.78 2.06 -8.97
CA GLU A 494 0.34 1.11 -8.91
C GLU A 494 -0.16 -0.34 -8.73
N SER A 495 -1.09 -0.55 -7.81
CA SER A 495 -1.68 -1.87 -7.54
C SER A 495 -2.41 -2.44 -8.76
N GLN A 496 -3.18 -1.60 -9.45
CA GLN A 496 -3.90 -1.98 -10.67
C GLN A 496 -2.94 -2.39 -11.79
N ARG A 497 -1.88 -1.60 -12.03
CA ARG A 497 -0.85 -1.92 -13.04
C ARG A 497 -0.10 -3.22 -12.73
N ILE A 498 0.20 -3.49 -11.46
CA ILE A 498 0.79 -4.76 -11.03
C ILE A 498 -0.13 -5.93 -11.41
N ARG A 499 -1.43 -5.83 -11.18
CA ARG A 499 -2.39 -6.87 -11.59
C ARG A 499 -2.46 -7.01 -13.10
N LEU A 500 -2.46 -5.90 -13.84
CA LEU A 500 -2.43 -5.92 -15.30
C LEU A 500 -1.21 -6.70 -15.81
N THR A 501 -0.02 -6.46 -15.27
CA THR A 501 1.19 -7.18 -15.68
C THR A 501 1.14 -8.67 -15.37
N THR A 502 0.54 -9.06 -14.26
CA THR A 502 0.35 -10.47 -13.89
C THR A 502 -0.57 -11.18 -14.91
N GLN A 503 -1.63 -10.51 -15.36
CA GLN A 503 -2.53 -11.06 -16.37
C GLN A 503 -1.90 -11.14 -17.76
N ILE A 504 -1.14 -10.13 -18.17
CA ILE A 504 -0.40 -10.14 -19.46
C ILE A 504 0.64 -11.26 -19.46
N GLY A 505 1.33 -11.46 -18.34
CA GLY A 505 2.32 -12.53 -18.17
C GLY A 505 1.75 -13.94 -18.34
N SER A 506 0.44 -14.12 -18.20
CA SER A 506 -0.25 -15.41 -18.44
C SER A 506 -0.39 -15.75 -19.94
N ALA A 507 -0.14 -14.81 -20.86
CA ALA A 507 -0.25 -14.92 -22.31
C ALA A 507 -1.59 -15.54 -22.80
N LEU A 508 -2.68 -15.28 -22.09
CA LEU A 508 -4.02 -15.79 -22.46
C LEU A 508 -4.49 -15.09 -23.74
N SER A 509 -5.14 -15.85 -24.61
CA SER A 509 -5.75 -15.35 -25.83
C SER A 509 -7.26 -15.68 -25.87
N GLY A 510 -8.04 -14.85 -26.59
CA GLY A 510 -9.49 -15.03 -26.67
C GLY A 510 -10.26 -14.64 -25.40
N VAL A 511 -9.66 -13.88 -24.51
CA VAL A 511 -10.21 -13.39 -23.23
C VAL A 511 -10.79 -11.99 -23.41
N LEU A 512 -11.80 -11.65 -22.62
CA LEU A 512 -12.34 -10.30 -22.46
C LEU A 512 -11.73 -9.66 -21.22
N TYR A 513 -10.90 -8.64 -21.39
CA TYR A 513 -10.38 -7.83 -20.29
C TYR A 513 -11.24 -6.58 -20.11
N VAL A 514 -11.61 -6.30 -18.86
CA VAL A 514 -12.35 -5.09 -18.48
C VAL A 514 -11.51 -4.33 -17.43
N LEU A 515 -11.08 -3.11 -17.76
CA LEU A 515 -10.23 -2.28 -16.92
C LEU A 515 -10.95 -0.99 -16.52
N ASP A 516 -10.74 -0.56 -15.27
CA ASP A 516 -11.30 0.68 -14.72
C ASP A 516 -10.20 1.73 -14.56
N GLU A 517 -10.23 2.77 -15.39
CA GLU A 517 -9.34 3.93 -15.35
C GLU A 517 -7.84 3.60 -15.17
N PRO A 518 -7.24 2.75 -16.03
CA PRO A 518 -5.86 2.31 -15.83
C PRO A 518 -4.82 3.42 -16.02
N SER A 519 -5.15 4.55 -16.66
CA SER A 519 -4.29 5.73 -16.80
C SER A 519 -4.25 6.62 -15.56
N SER A 520 -5.09 6.34 -14.56
CA SER A 520 -5.22 7.13 -13.34
C SER A 520 -3.89 7.33 -12.62
N GLY A 521 -3.53 8.58 -12.28
CA GLY A 521 -2.29 8.94 -11.60
C GLY A 521 -1.02 8.73 -12.41
N LEU A 522 -1.13 8.61 -13.75
CA LEU A 522 0.01 8.48 -14.64
C LEU A 522 0.42 9.83 -15.26
N HIS A 523 1.74 10.03 -15.32
CA HIS A 523 2.31 11.04 -16.21
C HIS A 523 2.14 10.60 -17.67
N GLN A 524 1.99 11.54 -18.62
CA GLN A 524 1.74 11.23 -20.03
C GLN A 524 2.78 10.28 -20.64
N ARG A 525 4.06 10.42 -20.27
CA ARG A 525 5.14 9.49 -20.68
C ARG A 525 4.84 8.03 -20.30
N ASP A 526 4.30 7.82 -19.11
CA ASP A 526 4.00 6.47 -18.62
C ASP A 526 2.65 5.98 -19.20
N ASN A 527 1.72 6.91 -19.51
CA ASN A 527 0.48 6.61 -20.20
C ASN A 527 0.72 6.07 -21.62
N ASP A 528 1.68 6.64 -22.37
CA ASP A 528 2.08 6.14 -23.69
C ASP A 528 2.53 4.67 -23.64
N LYS A 529 3.29 4.29 -22.59
CA LYS A 529 3.71 2.89 -22.37
C LYS A 529 2.53 1.98 -22.06
N LEU A 530 1.60 2.45 -21.22
CA LEU A 530 0.37 1.73 -20.90
C LEU A 530 -0.48 1.48 -22.15
N ILE A 531 -0.69 2.50 -22.97
CA ILE A 531 -1.45 2.39 -24.24
C ILE A 531 -0.80 1.35 -25.16
N ALA A 532 0.53 1.38 -25.29
CA ALA A 532 1.26 0.38 -26.07
C ALA A 532 1.04 -1.04 -25.53
N THR A 533 1.03 -1.18 -24.21
CA THR A 533 0.79 -2.46 -23.51
C THR A 533 -0.63 -2.98 -23.74
N LEU A 534 -1.66 -2.12 -23.68
CA LEU A 534 -3.05 -2.46 -23.97
C LEU A 534 -3.26 -2.88 -25.43
N LYS A 535 -2.58 -2.20 -26.36
CA LYS A 535 -2.57 -2.58 -27.78
C LYS A 535 -1.93 -3.96 -28.00
N ASN A 536 -0.82 -4.24 -27.33
CA ASN A 536 -0.20 -5.55 -27.37
C ASN A 536 -1.13 -6.65 -26.84
N LEU A 537 -1.86 -6.38 -25.74
CA LEU A 537 -2.84 -7.31 -25.18
C LEU A 537 -3.97 -7.61 -26.18
N ARG A 538 -4.47 -6.60 -26.90
CA ARG A 538 -5.42 -6.76 -28.02
C ARG A 538 -4.83 -7.62 -29.14
N ASP A 539 -3.60 -7.33 -29.54
CA ASP A 539 -2.93 -7.98 -30.68
C ASP A 539 -2.65 -9.48 -30.43
N LEU A 540 -2.68 -9.90 -29.15
CA LEU A 540 -2.69 -11.32 -28.75
C LEU A 540 -4.04 -12.02 -29.01
N GLY A 541 -5.01 -11.36 -29.65
CA GLY A 541 -6.35 -11.89 -29.92
C GLY A 541 -7.37 -11.73 -28.79
N ASN A 542 -7.17 -10.73 -27.93
CA ASN A 542 -8.08 -10.44 -26.82
C ASN A 542 -8.98 -9.24 -27.13
N THR A 543 -10.14 -9.19 -26.49
CA THR A 543 -10.99 -8.00 -26.46
C THR A 543 -10.66 -7.22 -25.20
N VAL A 544 -10.32 -5.94 -25.35
CA VAL A 544 -9.93 -5.08 -24.23
C VAL A 544 -10.94 -3.94 -24.11
N ILE A 545 -11.75 -3.94 -23.06
CA ILE A 545 -12.68 -2.87 -22.71
C ILE A 545 -12.06 -2.04 -21.59
N VAL A 546 -11.98 -0.75 -21.78
CA VAL A 546 -11.40 0.18 -20.81
C VAL A 546 -12.40 1.30 -20.52
N VAL A 547 -12.76 1.50 -19.26
CA VAL A 547 -13.48 2.69 -18.81
C VAL A 547 -12.45 3.79 -18.64
N GLU A 548 -12.53 4.86 -19.45
CA GLU A 548 -11.46 5.88 -19.48
C GLU A 548 -11.96 7.29 -19.80
N HIS A 549 -11.17 8.26 -19.35
CA HIS A 549 -11.39 9.68 -19.53
C HIS A 549 -10.22 10.42 -20.20
N ASP A 550 -9.08 9.75 -20.32
CA ASP A 550 -7.86 10.30 -20.92
C ASP A 550 -8.00 10.44 -22.43
N GLU A 551 -7.62 11.63 -22.96
CA GLU A 551 -7.76 11.97 -24.39
C GLU A 551 -6.89 11.06 -25.27
N ASP A 552 -5.64 10.79 -24.87
CA ASP A 552 -4.69 10.02 -25.69
C ASP A 552 -5.10 8.55 -25.76
N THR A 553 -5.62 8.01 -24.65
CA THR A 553 -6.20 6.66 -24.60
C THR A 553 -7.44 6.56 -25.51
N MET A 554 -8.35 7.52 -25.45
CA MET A 554 -9.52 7.56 -26.33
C MET A 554 -9.13 7.67 -27.81
N ARG A 555 -8.16 8.54 -28.15
CA ARG A 555 -7.67 8.69 -29.53
C ARG A 555 -6.95 7.45 -30.06
N SER A 556 -6.42 6.63 -29.16
CA SER A 556 -5.72 5.37 -29.47
C SER A 556 -6.63 4.16 -29.59
N ALA A 557 -7.92 4.30 -29.23
CA ALA A 557 -8.91 3.22 -29.27
C ALA A 557 -9.35 2.86 -30.71
N ASP A 558 -9.62 1.57 -30.92
CA ASP A 558 -10.23 1.10 -32.17
C ASP A 558 -11.74 1.42 -32.21
N TYR A 559 -12.39 1.47 -31.05
CA TYR A 559 -13.81 1.69 -30.90
C TYR A 559 -14.09 2.43 -29.60
N ILE A 560 -14.96 3.43 -29.63
CA ILE A 560 -15.36 4.21 -28.47
C ILE A 560 -16.88 4.08 -28.29
N VAL A 561 -17.29 3.97 -27.02
CA VAL A 561 -18.68 4.00 -26.58
C VAL A 561 -18.86 5.17 -25.63
N ASP A 562 -19.62 6.18 -26.02
CA ASP A 562 -19.92 7.33 -25.19
C ASP A 562 -21.26 7.16 -24.48
N VAL A 563 -21.21 7.08 -23.15
CA VAL A 563 -22.37 6.85 -22.27
C VAL A 563 -22.81 8.17 -21.65
N GLY A 564 -24.06 8.54 -21.79
CA GLY A 564 -24.58 9.82 -21.33
C GLY A 564 -26.10 9.95 -21.52
N PRO A 565 -26.58 11.15 -21.89
CA PRO A 565 -25.85 12.42 -22.11
C PRO A 565 -25.46 13.14 -20.80
N GLY A 566 -26.09 12.79 -19.68
CA GLY A 566 -25.83 13.37 -18.35
C GLY A 566 -25.35 12.34 -17.33
N ALA A 567 -25.49 12.66 -16.05
CA ALA A 567 -25.15 11.79 -14.92
C ALA A 567 -26.44 11.31 -14.20
N GLY A 568 -26.37 10.21 -13.46
CA GLY A 568 -27.49 9.67 -12.70
C GLY A 568 -28.72 9.38 -13.56
N VAL A 569 -29.85 9.92 -13.18
CA VAL A 569 -31.13 9.75 -13.92
C VAL A 569 -31.12 10.37 -15.33
N HIS A 570 -30.21 11.32 -15.59
CA HIS A 570 -30.03 11.94 -16.89
C HIS A 570 -29.03 11.21 -17.79
N GLY A 571 -28.37 10.16 -17.24
CA GLY A 571 -27.45 9.26 -17.94
C GLY A 571 -28.10 7.97 -18.45
N GLY A 572 -27.28 6.95 -18.64
CA GLY A 572 -27.70 5.57 -18.92
C GLY A 572 -28.09 5.32 -20.38
N GLU A 573 -27.79 6.21 -21.32
CA GLU A 573 -28.04 6.03 -22.77
C GLU A 573 -26.70 5.93 -23.52
N ILE A 574 -26.67 5.21 -24.63
CA ILE A 574 -25.55 5.29 -25.58
C ILE A 574 -25.75 6.51 -26.45
N VAL A 575 -24.92 7.53 -26.25
CA VAL A 575 -24.99 8.79 -27.01
C VAL A 575 -24.36 8.64 -28.38
N ALA A 576 -23.24 7.94 -28.44
CA ALA A 576 -22.53 7.63 -29.69
C ALA A 576 -21.67 6.38 -29.50
N ALA A 577 -21.44 5.64 -30.58
CA ALA A 577 -20.55 4.50 -30.61
C ALA A 577 -19.89 4.38 -32.00
N GLY A 578 -18.59 4.13 -32.04
CA GLY A 578 -17.85 4.03 -33.28
C GLY A 578 -16.39 4.48 -33.16
N SER A 579 -15.81 4.94 -34.25
CA SER A 579 -14.46 5.51 -34.28
C SER A 579 -14.42 6.89 -33.60
N VAL A 580 -13.21 7.39 -33.27
CA VAL A 580 -13.00 8.76 -32.77
C VAL A 580 -13.71 9.79 -33.66
N LYS A 581 -13.66 9.61 -35.00
CA LYS A 581 -14.31 10.51 -35.95
C LYS A 581 -15.83 10.53 -35.81
N ASP A 582 -16.43 9.38 -35.51
CA ASP A 582 -17.89 9.25 -35.31
C ASP A 582 -18.32 9.94 -34.01
N ILE A 583 -17.57 9.77 -32.94
CA ILE A 583 -17.81 10.48 -31.68
C ILE A 583 -17.68 11.99 -31.86
N CYS A 584 -16.64 12.48 -32.55
CA CYS A 584 -16.46 13.92 -32.82
C CYS A 584 -17.62 14.52 -33.63
N LYS A 585 -18.30 13.76 -34.51
CA LYS A 585 -19.45 14.22 -35.30
C LYS A 585 -20.77 14.21 -34.52
N ALA A 586 -20.86 13.46 -33.44
CA ALA A 586 -22.08 13.33 -32.65
C ALA A 586 -22.40 14.64 -31.89
N LYS A 587 -23.50 15.28 -32.23
CA LYS A 587 -23.91 16.58 -31.65
C LYS A 587 -24.34 16.48 -30.17
N ARG A 588 -24.78 15.30 -29.71
CA ARG A 588 -25.23 15.07 -28.34
C ARG A 588 -24.06 14.64 -27.43
N SER A 589 -22.89 14.36 -28.01
CA SER A 589 -21.70 13.85 -27.27
C SER A 589 -20.90 15.01 -26.68
N ILE A 590 -20.89 15.10 -25.36
CA ILE A 590 -20.03 16.03 -24.63
C ILE A 590 -18.56 15.63 -24.82
N THR A 591 -18.26 14.36 -24.80
CA THR A 591 -16.92 13.82 -25.12
C THR A 591 -16.48 14.26 -26.51
N GLY A 592 -17.38 14.15 -27.50
CA GLY A 592 -17.15 14.57 -28.87
C GLY A 592 -16.90 16.11 -29.01
N ASP A 593 -17.50 16.92 -28.15
CA ASP A 593 -17.27 18.35 -28.10
C ASP A 593 -15.82 18.68 -27.71
N TYR A 594 -15.28 18.00 -26.68
CA TYR A 594 -13.89 18.19 -26.24
C TYR A 594 -12.90 17.59 -27.25
N LEU A 595 -13.10 16.34 -27.70
CA LEU A 595 -12.22 15.69 -28.67
C LEU A 595 -12.11 16.41 -30.00
N SER A 596 -13.19 17.10 -30.43
CA SER A 596 -13.20 17.89 -31.64
C SER A 596 -12.70 19.32 -31.46
N GLY A 597 -12.50 19.79 -30.22
CA GLY A 597 -12.11 21.15 -29.88
C GLY A 597 -13.27 22.17 -29.94
N ARG A 598 -14.53 21.74 -30.10
CA ARG A 598 -15.70 22.64 -29.97
C ARG A 598 -15.83 23.20 -28.56
N LYS A 599 -15.46 22.41 -27.54
CA LYS A 599 -15.26 22.88 -26.16
C LYS A 599 -13.83 22.62 -25.77
N ARG A 600 -13.25 23.50 -25.00
CA ARG A 600 -11.89 23.39 -24.50
C ARG A 600 -11.73 24.09 -23.16
N ILE A 601 -10.73 23.67 -22.39
CA ILE A 601 -10.25 24.38 -21.21
C ILE A 601 -9.21 25.38 -21.70
N GLU A 602 -9.46 26.66 -21.46
CA GLU A 602 -8.57 27.72 -21.96
C GLU A 602 -7.42 27.98 -20.97
N VAL A 603 -6.24 28.30 -21.53
CA VAL A 603 -5.11 28.79 -20.72
C VAL A 603 -5.47 30.18 -20.18
N PRO A 604 -5.24 30.52 -18.90
CA PRO A 604 -5.45 31.88 -18.40
C PRO A 604 -4.66 32.92 -19.17
N GLN A 605 -5.25 34.10 -19.41
CA GLN A 605 -4.57 35.18 -20.16
C GLN A 605 -3.40 35.79 -19.38
N THR A 606 -3.54 35.84 -18.07
CA THR A 606 -2.54 36.37 -17.13
C THR A 606 -2.34 35.40 -16.00
N ARG A 607 -1.09 35.23 -15.58
CA ARG A 607 -0.77 34.48 -14.37
C ARG A 607 -0.80 35.39 -13.15
N ARG A 608 -1.26 34.91 -12.00
CA ARG A 608 -1.25 35.66 -10.75
C ARG A 608 0.18 35.83 -10.26
N PRO A 609 0.58 37.03 -9.77
CA PRO A 609 1.93 37.26 -9.25
C PRO A 609 2.09 36.81 -7.80
N GLY A 610 1.05 36.21 -7.19
CA GLY A 610 1.04 35.88 -5.78
C GLY A 610 0.94 37.09 -4.85
N ASN A 611 1.14 36.85 -3.55
CA ASN A 611 1.14 37.91 -2.55
C ASN A 611 2.55 38.33 -2.08
N GLY A 612 3.61 37.81 -2.71
CA GLY A 612 5.01 38.05 -2.41
C GLY A 612 5.57 37.26 -1.23
N ASN A 613 4.77 36.45 -0.53
CA ASN A 613 5.21 35.58 0.55
C ASN A 613 5.36 34.13 0.04
N PHE A 614 6.19 33.35 0.72
CA PHE A 614 6.49 31.97 0.34
C PHE A 614 6.43 31.04 1.57
N LEU A 615 5.98 29.80 1.36
CA LEU A 615 6.33 28.69 2.23
C LEU A 615 7.59 28.04 1.65
N THR A 616 8.62 27.86 2.49
CA THR A 616 9.88 27.27 2.03
C THR A 616 10.18 26.01 2.83
N VAL A 617 10.19 24.86 2.17
CA VAL A 617 10.69 23.60 2.73
C VAL A 617 12.19 23.57 2.56
N LYS A 618 12.94 23.37 3.66
CA LYS A 618 14.40 23.31 3.69
C LYS A 618 14.89 21.88 3.89
N GLY A 619 15.88 21.47 3.12
CA GLY A 619 16.58 20.20 3.30
C GLY A 619 15.67 18.98 3.22
N ALA A 620 14.70 18.94 2.31
CA ALA A 620 13.78 17.83 2.15
C ALA A 620 14.53 16.54 1.71
N ARG A 621 14.48 15.48 2.57
CA ARG A 621 15.23 14.23 2.37
C ARG A 621 14.43 12.98 2.76
N GLU A 622 13.11 13.06 2.76
CA GLU A 622 12.24 11.91 2.99
C GLU A 622 12.18 11.01 1.75
N ASN A 623 12.24 9.71 1.95
CA ASN A 623 12.23 8.68 0.91
C ASN A 623 13.34 8.91 -0.13
N ASN A 624 12.97 9.24 -1.38
CA ASN A 624 13.91 9.46 -2.48
C ASN A 624 14.33 10.91 -2.68
N LEU A 625 13.86 11.86 -1.87
CA LEU A 625 14.23 13.26 -1.98
C LEU A 625 15.71 13.48 -1.62
N ARG A 626 16.40 14.28 -2.45
CA ARG A 626 17.84 14.45 -2.38
C ARG A 626 18.26 15.76 -1.74
N ASN A 627 17.79 16.03 -0.51
CA ASN A 627 18.13 17.23 0.29
C ASN A 627 17.85 18.51 -0.49
N ILE A 628 16.63 18.67 -0.98
CA ILE A 628 16.20 19.79 -1.80
C ILE A 628 15.54 20.89 -0.97
N ASP A 629 15.74 22.13 -1.40
CA ASP A 629 14.99 23.30 -0.91
C ASP A 629 13.93 23.66 -1.94
N VAL A 630 12.68 23.88 -1.47
CA VAL A 630 11.53 24.14 -2.36
C VAL A 630 10.73 25.32 -1.84
N LYS A 631 10.41 26.28 -2.71
CA LYS A 631 9.61 27.47 -2.42
C LYS A 631 8.21 27.34 -3.03
N PHE A 632 7.20 27.57 -2.22
CA PHE A 632 5.79 27.58 -2.66
C PHE A 632 5.27 29.00 -2.54
N PRO A 633 4.97 29.69 -3.66
CA PRO A 633 4.42 31.03 -3.61
C PRO A 633 3.00 31.02 -3.04
N LEU A 634 2.68 31.98 -2.18
CA LEU A 634 1.37 32.11 -1.55
C LEU A 634 0.43 33.00 -2.35
N GLY A 635 -0.86 32.68 -2.33
CA GLY A 635 -1.89 33.37 -3.10
C GLY A 635 -1.92 32.95 -4.59
N GLU A 636 -1.33 31.81 -4.92
CA GLU A 636 -1.26 31.26 -6.28
C GLU A 636 -1.88 29.87 -6.38
N PHE A 637 -2.15 29.48 -7.62
CA PHE A 637 -2.47 28.11 -8.00
C PHE A 637 -1.17 27.39 -8.38
N VAL A 638 -0.63 26.58 -7.47
CA VAL A 638 0.64 25.87 -7.63
C VAL A 638 0.39 24.41 -8.01
N CYS A 639 0.97 23.96 -9.12
CA CYS A 639 0.97 22.55 -9.50
C CYS A 639 2.33 21.91 -9.22
N VAL A 640 2.32 20.77 -8.55
CA VAL A 640 3.50 19.92 -8.33
C VAL A 640 3.41 18.73 -9.28
N THR A 641 4.33 18.70 -10.25
CA THR A 641 4.30 17.77 -11.38
C THR A 641 5.54 16.86 -11.39
N GLY A 642 5.61 15.96 -12.35
CA GLY A 642 6.72 15.03 -12.55
C GLY A 642 6.24 13.60 -12.73
N ILE A 643 7.10 12.74 -13.21
CA ILE A 643 6.78 11.33 -13.47
C ILE A 643 6.42 10.56 -12.20
N SER A 644 5.84 9.35 -12.38
CA SER A 644 5.51 8.47 -11.25
C SER A 644 6.77 8.11 -10.45
N GLY A 645 6.69 8.18 -9.11
CA GLY A 645 7.82 7.90 -8.22
C GLY A 645 8.90 9.00 -8.14
N SER A 646 8.70 10.20 -8.71
CA SER A 646 9.68 11.30 -8.66
C SER A 646 9.84 11.96 -7.28
N GLY A 647 8.92 11.70 -6.32
CA GLY A 647 9.01 12.22 -4.95
C GLY A 647 7.94 13.27 -4.60
N LYS A 648 6.96 13.53 -5.46
CA LYS A 648 5.86 14.51 -5.25
C LYS A 648 5.15 14.33 -3.92
N SER A 649 4.62 13.11 -3.67
CA SER A 649 3.88 12.82 -2.45
C SER A 649 4.77 12.85 -1.20
N SER A 650 6.08 12.51 -1.33
CA SER A 650 7.05 12.66 -0.23
C SER A 650 7.25 14.12 0.14
N LEU A 651 7.36 15.02 -0.85
CA LEU A 651 7.52 16.44 -0.60
C LEU A 651 6.24 17.08 -0.04
N ILE A 652 5.09 16.81 -0.67
CA ILE A 652 3.84 17.49 -0.35
C ILE A 652 3.11 16.85 0.80
N ASN A 653 2.85 15.53 0.75
CA ASN A 653 2.02 14.86 1.76
C ASN A 653 2.82 14.53 3.02
N GLU A 654 4.05 13.99 2.87
CA GLU A 654 4.84 13.55 4.02
C GLU A 654 5.55 14.71 4.73
N ILE A 655 6.07 15.70 4.01
CA ILE A 655 6.78 16.83 4.60
C ILE A 655 5.85 18.03 4.78
N LEU A 656 5.46 18.71 3.69
CA LEU A 656 4.76 19.99 3.76
C LEU A 656 3.42 19.89 4.50
N TYR A 657 2.53 19.00 4.06
CA TYR A 657 1.20 18.86 4.67
C TYR A 657 1.28 18.47 6.15
N LYS A 658 2.09 17.44 6.48
CA LYS A 658 2.20 16.98 7.86
C LYS A 658 2.83 18.03 8.78
N THR A 659 3.83 18.79 8.31
CA THR A 659 4.39 19.89 9.08
C THR A 659 3.35 20.98 9.33
N LEU A 660 2.67 21.46 8.28
CA LEU A 660 1.61 22.46 8.41
C LEU A 660 0.45 21.98 9.29
N ALA A 661 0.06 20.72 9.17
CA ALA A 661 -1.02 20.14 9.98
C ALA A 661 -0.63 20.04 11.47
N CYS A 662 0.63 19.72 11.78
CA CYS A 662 1.12 19.71 13.16
C CYS A 662 1.15 21.11 13.76
N GLU A 663 1.77 22.06 13.06
CA GLU A 663 2.02 23.42 13.57
C GLU A 663 0.74 24.28 13.62
N LEU A 664 -0.08 24.23 12.56
CA LEU A 664 -1.26 25.09 12.44
C LEU A 664 -2.55 24.45 12.98
N ASN A 665 -2.74 23.15 12.76
CA ASN A 665 -3.98 22.45 13.12
C ASN A 665 -3.84 21.58 14.38
N GLY A 666 -2.63 21.47 14.99
CA GLY A 666 -2.38 20.62 16.15
C GLY A 666 -2.52 19.11 15.87
N ALA A 667 -2.30 18.70 14.62
CA ALA A 667 -2.37 17.28 14.23
C ALA A 667 -1.24 16.47 14.91
N ARG A 668 -1.47 15.17 15.08
CA ARG A 668 -0.53 14.24 15.75
C ARG A 668 0.35 13.48 14.75
N SER A 669 0.43 13.92 13.51
CA SER A 669 1.23 13.26 12.48
C SER A 669 2.70 13.67 12.57
N ARG A 670 3.60 12.71 12.32
CA ARG A 670 5.03 13.02 12.19
C ARG A 670 5.32 13.51 10.78
N ALA A 671 5.98 14.63 10.66
CA ALA A 671 6.49 15.13 9.39
C ALA A 671 7.67 14.29 8.90
N GLY A 672 7.83 14.20 7.58
CA GLY A 672 8.97 13.56 6.94
C GLY A 672 10.28 14.32 7.20
N LYS A 673 11.41 13.72 6.90
CA LYS A 673 12.75 14.25 7.18
C LYS A 673 13.03 15.50 6.36
N CYS A 674 13.17 16.64 7.05
CA CYS A 674 13.58 17.92 6.50
C CYS A 674 14.30 18.73 7.59
N ASP A 675 14.89 19.86 7.23
CA ASP A 675 15.50 20.77 8.22
C ASP A 675 14.46 21.71 8.83
N GLY A 676 13.36 21.98 8.14
CA GLY A 676 12.24 22.78 8.61
C GLY A 676 11.40 23.36 7.48
N VAL A 677 10.31 24.05 7.86
CA VAL A 677 9.44 24.79 6.95
C VAL A 677 9.35 26.22 7.45
N GLU A 678 9.75 27.17 6.60
CA GLU A 678 9.71 28.62 6.87
C GLU A 678 8.44 29.25 6.26
N GLY A 679 7.97 30.36 6.81
CA GLY A 679 6.83 31.13 6.29
C GLY A 679 5.47 30.70 6.90
N LEU A 680 5.49 29.96 8.00
CA LEU A 680 4.27 29.49 8.70
C LEU A 680 3.41 30.66 9.20
N GLU A 681 4.00 31.79 9.52
CA GLU A 681 3.34 33.02 9.98
C GLU A 681 2.40 33.65 8.97
N PHE A 682 2.55 33.31 7.69
CA PHE A 682 1.68 33.84 6.62
C PHE A 682 0.42 33.00 6.41
N VAL A 683 0.31 31.85 7.05
CA VAL A 683 -0.76 30.85 6.87
C VAL A 683 -1.48 30.62 8.19
N ASP A 684 -2.80 30.60 8.15
CA ASP A 684 -3.63 30.35 9.33
C ASP A 684 -4.11 28.90 9.46
N LYS A 685 -4.19 28.18 8.35
CA LYS A 685 -4.76 26.84 8.32
C LYS A 685 -4.29 26.06 7.08
N VAL A 686 -4.12 24.75 7.23
CA VAL A 686 -3.94 23.82 6.11
C VAL A 686 -5.11 22.85 6.00
N ILE A 687 -5.53 22.56 4.78
CA ILE A 687 -6.60 21.61 4.47
C ILE A 687 -6.09 20.64 3.42
N GLY A 688 -5.98 19.35 3.82
CA GLY A 688 -5.66 18.26 2.89
C GLY A 688 -6.93 17.63 2.32
N ILE A 689 -6.98 17.49 1.01
CA ILE A 689 -8.08 16.88 0.27
C ILE A 689 -7.53 15.71 -0.54
N ASP A 690 -7.63 14.52 0.04
CA ASP A 690 -7.17 13.26 -0.54
C ASP A 690 -8.34 12.40 -1.04
N GLN A 691 -8.03 11.30 -1.72
CA GLN A 691 -9.01 10.36 -2.27
C GLN A 691 -9.56 9.36 -1.25
N GLN A 692 -9.16 9.45 0.03
CA GLN A 692 -9.67 8.54 1.06
C GLN A 692 -11.19 8.72 1.27
N PRO A 693 -11.92 7.64 1.60
CA PRO A 693 -13.35 7.72 1.86
C PRO A 693 -13.70 8.77 2.93
N ILE A 694 -14.85 9.42 2.81
CA ILE A 694 -15.37 10.38 3.81
C ILE A 694 -15.81 9.70 5.12
N GLY A 695 -15.69 8.41 5.21
CA GLY A 695 -15.96 7.59 6.40
C GLY A 695 -15.89 6.10 6.05
N ARG A 696 -15.65 5.27 7.07
CA ARG A 696 -15.44 3.82 6.92
C ARG A 696 -16.70 2.98 7.15
N THR A 697 -17.78 3.58 7.60
CA THR A 697 -19.04 2.89 7.93
C THR A 697 -20.16 3.27 6.97
N PRO A 698 -21.14 2.39 6.74
CA PRO A 698 -22.33 2.70 5.95
C PRO A 698 -23.16 3.88 6.45
N ARG A 699 -22.93 4.35 7.69
CA ARG A 699 -23.58 5.52 8.29
C ARG A 699 -23.02 6.85 7.81
N SER A 700 -21.76 6.85 7.38
CA SER A 700 -21.12 8.03 6.79
C SER A 700 -21.68 8.24 5.38
N ASN A 701 -22.10 9.47 5.09
CA ASN A 701 -22.67 9.85 3.78
C ASN A 701 -22.43 11.34 3.51
N PRO A 702 -22.65 11.84 2.28
CA PRO A 702 -22.44 13.24 1.92
C PRO A 702 -23.19 14.22 2.85
N ALA A 703 -24.43 13.91 3.23
CA ALA A 703 -25.22 14.78 4.10
C ALA A 703 -24.66 14.90 5.52
N THR A 704 -24.14 13.82 6.08
CA THR A 704 -23.51 13.83 7.42
C THR A 704 -22.15 14.53 7.39
N TYR A 705 -21.33 14.28 6.38
CA TYR A 705 -19.99 14.84 6.25
C TYR A 705 -20.01 16.36 6.08
N THR A 706 -20.88 16.88 5.23
CA THR A 706 -21.06 18.33 5.02
C THR A 706 -21.83 19.01 6.16
N GLY A 707 -22.36 18.23 7.12
CA GLY A 707 -23.15 18.73 8.22
C GLY A 707 -24.53 19.27 7.79
N VAL A 708 -24.95 19.11 6.55
CA VAL A 708 -26.29 19.53 6.08
C VAL A 708 -27.39 18.72 6.75
N PHE A 709 -27.10 17.46 7.12
CA PHE A 709 -28.03 16.58 7.79
C PHE A 709 -28.49 17.11 9.17
N ASN A 710 -27.64 17.84 9.89
CA ASN A 710 -28.01 18.47 11.16
C ASN A 710 -29.05 19.54 10.95
N ASP A 711 -28.93 20.35 9.89
CA ASP A 711 -29.92 21.38 9.55
C ASP A 711 -31.25 20.74 9.08
N ILE A 712 -31.19 19.66 8.29
CA ILE A 712 -32.34 18.87 7.83
C ILE A 712 -33.12 18.30 9.04
N ARG A 713 -32.42 17.66 10.00
CA ARG A 713 -33.05 17.14 11.23
C ARG A 713 -33.72 18.22 12.03
N THR A 714 -33.16 19.40 12.07
CA THR A 714 -33.76 20.57 12.73
C THR A 714 -35.07 20.99 12.05
N VAL A 715 -35.11 21.00 10.72
CA VAL A 715 -36.34 21.30 9.95
C VAL A 715 -37.42 20.26 10.24
N PHE A 716 -37.08 18.97 10.25
CA PHE A 716 -38.07 17.92 10.59
C PHE A 716 -38.61 18.03 12.01
N SER A 717 -37.76 18.36 12.99
CA SER A 717 -38.21 18.55 14.38
C SER A 717 -39.15 19.78 14.58
N GLN A 718 -39.14 20.71 13.63
CA GLN A 718 -39.98 21.90 13.63
C GLN A 718 -41.33 21.68 12.98
N THR A 719 -41.57 20.54 12.32
CA THR A 719 -42.89 20.22 11.73
C THR A 719 -43.97 20.08 12.81
N GLN A 720 -45.25 20.29 12.43
CA GLN A 720 -46.36 20.19 13.36
C GLN A 720 -46.48 18.80 14.00
N ASP A 721 -46.34 17.74 13.19
CA ASP A 721 -46.40 16.35 13.66
C ASP A 721 -45.27 16.01 14.66
N ALA A 722 -44.04 16.48 14.42
CA ALA A 722 -42.92 16.27 15.33
C ALA A 722 -43.13 16.99 16.66
N LYS A 723 -43.64 18.24 16.64
CA LYS A 723 -43.93 19.00 17.84
C LYS A 723 -45.07 18.38 18.67
N MET A 724 -46.14 17.92 18.02
CA MET A 724 -47.23 17.23 18.70
C MET A 724 -46.77 15.95 19.42
N ARG A 725 -45.78 15.25 18.86
CA ARG A 725 -45.23 14.01 19.41
C ARG A 725 -44.05 14.24 20.36
N GLY A 726 -43.61 15.48 20.55
CA GLY A 726 -42.42 15.82 21.36
C GLY A 726 -41.09 15.35 20.74
N TYR A 727 -41.01 15.23 19.41
CA TYR A 727 -39.82 14.73 18.71
C TYR A 727 -38.81 15.84 18.48
N GLY A 728 -37.68 15.80 19.18
CA GLY A 728 -36.54 16.68 18.96
C GLY A 728 -35.64 16.20 17.79
N PRO A 729 -34.60 16.98 17.41
CA PRO A 729 -33.71 16.66 16.31
C PRO A 729 -33.00 15.29 16.44
N GLY A 730 -32.83 14.80 17.69
CA GLY A 730 -32.23 13.49 17.97
C GLY A 730 -33.06 12.32 17.44
N ARG A 731 -34.41 12.46 17.40
CA ARG A 731 -35.30 11.43 16.86
C ARG A 731 -35.05 11.15 15.39
N PHE A 732 -34.67 12.15 14.64
CA PHE A 732 -34.38 12.08 13.22
C PHE A 732 -32.91 11.72 12.90
N SER A 733 -32.14 11.25 13.90
CA SER A 733 -30.78 10.73 13.72
C SER A 733 -30.79 9.21 13.63
N PHE A 734 -30.23 8.67 12.56
CA PHE A 734 -30.03 7.21 12.44
C PHE A 734 -28.87 6.69 13.30
N ASN A 735 -28.08 7.56 13.93
CA ASN A 735 -26.99 7.19 14.84
C ASN A 735 -27.44 7.05 16.31
N VAL A 736 -28.62 7.61 16.67
CA VAL A 736 -29.12 7.68 18.05
C VAL A 736 -30.30 6.73 18.23
N ARG A 737 -30.34 6.03 19.36
CA ARG A 737 -31.48 5.17 19.73
C ARG A 737 -32.75 5.98 19.83
N GLY A 738 -33.86 5.33 19.54
CA GLY A 738 -35.22 5.93 19.67
C GLY A 738 -35.87 6.23 18.32
N GLY A 739 -35.13 6.73 17.32
CA GLY A 739 -35.70 7.00 15.99
C GLY A 739 -35.20 6.06 14.89
N ARG A 740 -34.06 5.42 15.11
CA ARG A 740 -33.45 4.50 14.15
C ARG A 740 -34.11 3.11 14.17
N CYS A 741 -33.94 2.38 13.09
CA CYS A 741 -34.21 0.94 13.07
C CYS A 741 -33.20 0.20 13.95
N GLU A 742 -33.66 -0.50 14.99
CA GLU A 742 -32.77 -1.19 15.92
C GLU A 742 -32.23 -2.52 15.34
N ALA A 743 -32.89 -3.12 14.35
CA ALA A 743 -32.43 -4.33 13.71
C ALA A 743 -31.11 -4.15 12.91
N CYS A 744 -30.98 -3.02 12.21
CA CYS A 744 -29.75 -2.65 11.49
C CYS A 744 -29.00 -1.50 12.17
N GLU A 745 -29.40 -1.11 13.35
CA GLU A 745 -28.84 0.02 14.10
C GLU A 745 -28.68 1.33 13.31
N GLY A 746 -29.57 1.56 12.33
CA GLY A 746 -29.55 2.72 11.46
C GLY A 746 -28.63 2.62 10.24
N ASN A 747 -27.99 1.49 9.99
CA ASN A 747 -27.17 1.26 8.79
C ASN A 747 -28.03 1.18 7.51
N GLY A 748 -29.27 0.69 7.60
CA GLY A 748 -30.13 0.39 6.46
C GLY A 748 -29.80 -0.94 5.77
N ILE A 749 -28.62 -1.44 6.00
CA ILE A 749 -28.09 -2.70 5.46
C ILE A 749 -27.56 -3.57 6.59
N LEU A 750 -27.51 -4.88 6.35
CA LEU A 750 -26.85 -5.86 7.20
C LEU A 750 -25.59 -6.34 6.50
N GLN A 751 -24.47 -6.34 7.20
CA GLN A 751 -23.22 -6.91 6.73
C GLN A 751 -23.18 -8.37 7.14
N ILE A 752 -22.98 -9.25 6.18
CA ILE A 752 -22.78 -10.67 6.38
C ILE A 752 -21.30 -10.93 6.17
N GLU A 753 -20.56 -11.20 7.24
CA GLU A 753 -19.14 -11.51 7.18
C GLU A 753 -18.93 -12.89 6.55
N MET A 754 -18.13 -12.92 5.51
CA MET A 754 -17.77 -14.12 4.76
C MET A 754 -16.27 -14.38 4.94
N HIS A 755 -15.91 -15.30 5.84
CA HIS A 755 -14.52 -15.54 6.26
C HIS A 755 -13.46 -15.69 5.15
N PHE A 756 -13.84 -16.14 3.96
CA PHE A 756 -12.93 -16.35 2.81
C PHE A 756 -13.34 -15.60 1.54
N LEU A 757 -14.44 -14.86 1.58
CA LEU A 757 -15.00 -14.09 0.47
C LEU A 757 -15.23 -12.64 0.92
N PRO A 758 -15.37 -11.68 0.00
CA PRO A 758 -15.79 -10.33 0.36
C PRO A 758 -17.12 -10.34 1.10
N ASP A 759 -17.25 -9.48 2.10
CA ASP A 759 -18.48 -9.32 2.87
C ASP A 759 -19.65 -8.95 1.96
N VAL A 760 -20.82 -9.55 2.24
CA VAL A 760 -22.05 -9.27 1.50
C VAL A 760 -22.91 -8.30 2.28
N TYR A 761 -23.36 -7.24 1.61
CA TYR A 761 -24.25 -6.23 2.16
C TYR A 761 -25.66 -6.42 1.61
N VAL A 762 -26.63 -6.73 2.50
CA VAL A 762 -28.03 -6.92 2.11
C VAL A 762 -28.91 -5.87 2.77
N PRO A 763 -29.98 -5.37 2.10
CA PRO A 763 -30.92 -4.46 2.72
C PRO A 763 -31.54 -5.06 4.00
N CYS A 764 -31.68 -4.26 5.05
CA CYS A 764 -32.30 -4.71 6.29
C CYS A 764 -33.77 -5.10 6.04
N GLU A 765 -34.15 -6.32 6.39
CA GLU A 765 -35.49 -6.85 6.19
C GLU A 765 -36.58 -6.06 6.93
N VAL A 766 -36.25 -5.50 8.10
CA VAL A 766 -37.18 -4.75 8.95
C VAL A 766 -37.49 -3.36 8.39
N CYS A 767 -36.46 -2.56 8.07
CA CYS A 767 -36.64 -1.21 7.56
C CYS A 767 -36.56 -1.10 6.04
N LYS A 768 -36.23 -2.17 5.34
CA LYS A 768 -36.08 -2.22 3.87
C LYS A 768 -35.18 -1.10 3.32
N GLY A 769 -34.08 -0.81 4.02
CA GLY A 769 -33.16 0.26 3.65
C GLY A 769 -33.48 1.66 4.21
N ALA A 770 -34.65 1.88 4.80
CA ALA A 770 -35.11 3.20 5.25
C ALA A 770 -34.35 3.77 6.46
N ARG A 771 -33.53 2.96 7.18
CA ARG A 771 -32.69 3.33 8.35
C ARG A 771 -33.46 3.72 9.63
N TYR A 772 -34.76 4.01 9.58
CA TYR A 772 -35.59 4.49 10.68
C TYR A 772 -36.67 3.50 11.05
N ASN A 773 -37.24 3.68 12.25
CA ASN A 773 -38.42 2.96 12.64
C ASN A 773 -39.67 3.60 12.02
N ARG A 774 -40.81 2.88 12.04
CA ARG A 774 -42.06 3.27 11.40
C ARG A 774 -42.60 4.62 11.96
N GLU A 775 -42.52 4.81 13.25
CA GLU A 775 -43.03 6.01 13.91
C GLU A 775 -42.33 7.30 13.49
N THR A 776 -41.01 7.23 13.28
CA THR A 776 -40.19 8.36 12.77
C THR A 776 -40.52 8.66 11.31
N LEU A 777 -40.81 7.62 10.49
CA LEU A 777 -41.20 7.78 9.10
C LEU A 777 -42.62 8.32 8.89
N GLU A 778 -43.46 8.35 9.92
CA GLU A 778 -44.78 8.99 9.86
C GLU A 778 -44.71 10.53 9.82
N VAL A 779 -43.56 11.10 10.31
CA VAL A 779 -43.35 12.55 10.25
C VAL A 779 -42.86 12.95 8.85
N LYS A 780 -43.57 13.90 8.25
CA LYS A 780 -43.29 14.38 6.89
C LYS A 780 -43.02 15.89 6.85
N TYR A 781 -42.11 16.26 5.95
CA TYR A 781 -41.88 17.64 5.56
C TYR A 781 -42.14 17.77 4.06
N LYS A 782 -43.07 18.61 3.62
CA LYS A 782 -43.54 18.71 2.21
C LYS A 782 -43.84 17.31 1.60
N GLU A 783 -44.60 16.48 2.30
CA GLU A 783 -45.02 15.11 1.91
C GLU A 783 -43.88 14.08 1.82
N LYS A 784 -42.67 14.44 2.18
CA LYS A 784 -41.48 13.53 2.17
C LYS A 784 -41.04 13.16 3.58
N THR A 785 -40.72 11.90 3.81
CA THR A 785 -40.11 11.39 5.04
C THR A 785 -38.64 11.76 5.10
N ILE A 786 -38.00 11.63 6.28
CA ILE A 786 -36.55 11.84 6.43
C ILE A 786 -35.74 10.82 5.59
N SER A 787 -36.26 9.62 5.39
CA SER A 787 -35.65 8.59 4.52
C SER A 787 -35.77 8.98 3.05
N ASP A 788 -36.91 9.49 2.61
CA ASP A 788 -37.04 9.97 1.21
C ASP A 788 -36.04 11.09 0.91
N VAL A 789 -35.83 11.99 1.89
CA VAL A 789 -34.84 13.07 1.74
C VAL A 789 -33.41 12.54 1.63
N LEU A 790 -33.05 11.50 2.37
CA LEU A 790 -31.74 10.87 2.23
C LEU A 790 -31.55 10.19 0.86
N ASN A 791 -32.64 9.72 0.26
CA ASN A 791 -32.63 9.09 -1.06
C ASN A 791 -32.73 10.10 -2.22
N MET A 792 -32.99 11.40 -1.94
CA MET A 792 -32.94 12.44 -2.95
C MET A 792 -31.52 12.65 -3.46
N THR A 793 -31.39 12.91 -4.75
CA THR A 793 -30.15 13.43 -5.33
C THR A 793 -29.87 14.84 -4.82
N VAL A 794 -28.61 15.28 -4.86
CA VAL A 794 -28.24 16.65 -4.49
C VAL A 794 -29.02 17.67 -5.32
N GLU A 795 -29.22 17.42 -6.64
CA GLU A 795 -29.97 18.27 -7.55
C GLU A 795 -31.45 18.42 -7.10
N GLU A 796 -32.14 17.31 -6.80
CA GLU A 796 -33.50 17.33 -6.28
C GLU A 796 -33.60 18.04 -4.93
N ALA A 797 -32.60 17.78 -4.04
CA ALA A 797 -32.57 18.37 -2.71
C ALA A 797 -32.35 19.89 -2.72
N VAL A 798 -31.56 20.43 -3.67
CA VAL A 798 -31.40 21.90 -3.85
C VAL A 798 -32.74 22.54 -4.14
N VAL A 799 -33.54 21.96 -5.02
CA VAL A 799 -34.88 22.45 -5.37
C VAL A 799 -35.84 22.28 -4.19
N PHE A 800 -35.85 21.13 -3.52
CA PHE A 800 -36.71 20.82 -2.40
C PHE A 800 -36.50 21.76 -1.22
N PHE A 801 -35.24 22.10 -0.90
CA PHE A 801 -34.87 22.98 0.21
C PHE A 801 -34.59 24.44 -0.21
N ALA A 802 -35.03 24.89 -1.37
CA ALA A 802 -34.80 26.25 -1.85
C ALA A 802 -35.18 27.36 -0.83
N ASN A 803 -36.22 27.14 -0.03
CA ASN A 803 -36.71 28.08 1.02
C ASN A 803 -35.96 27.93 2.35
N GLN A 804 -34.89 27.11 2.43
CA GLN A 804 -34.08 26.90 3.64
C GLN A 804 -32.61 27.35 3.36
N PRO A 805 -32.26 28.63 3.56
CA PRO A 805 -30.97 29.18 3.07
C PRO A 805 -29.75 28.47 3.56
N LYS A 806 -29.73 27.99 4.81
CA LYS A 806 -28.60 27.23 5.39
C LYS A 806 -28.38 25.89 4.67
N ILE A 807 -29.46 25.18 4.36
CA ILE A 807 -29.44 23.90 3.67
C ILE A 807 -29.09 24.12 2.20
N ALA A 808 -29.81 25.04 1.53
CA ALA A 808 -29.65 25.36 0.12
C ALA A 808 -28.19 25.74 -0.21
N ARG A 809 -27.54 26.57 0.63
CA ARG A 809 -26.14 26.96 0.43
C ARG A 809 -25.19 25.75 0.43
N LYS A 810 -25.31 24.82 1.40
CA LYS A 810 -24.44 23.62 1.49
C LYS A 810 -24.71 22.65 0.34
N LEU A 811 -25.97 22.50 -0.08
CA LEU A 811 -26.33 21.67 -1.22
C LEU A 811 -25.82 22.26 -2.53
N GLN A 812 -25.85 23.60 -2.68
CA GLN A 812 -25.33 24.29 -3.85
C GLN A 812 -23.82 24.03 -4.04
N THR A 813 -23.01 24.04 -2.98
CA THR A 813 -21.57 23.71 -3.09
C THR A 813 -21.33 22.28 -3.57
N LEU A 814 -22.19 21.32 -3.20
CA LEU A 814 -22.13 19.96 -3.74
C LEU A 814 -22.50 19.91 -5.22
N LEU A 815 -23.45 20.72 -5.64
CA LEU A 815 -23.84 20.84 -7.05
C LEU A 815 -22.72 21.50 -7.88
N ASP A 816 -22.09 22.55 -7.34
CA ASP A 816 -21.01 23.31 -8.01
C ASP A 816 -19.79 22.43 -8.31
N VAL A 817 -19.45 21.47 -7.43
CA VAL A 817 -18.38 20.50 -7.67
C VAL A 817 -18.80 19.30 -8.55
N GLY A 818 -20.00 19.35 -9.15
CA GLY A 818 -20.48 18.33 -10.09
C GLY A 818 -21.03 17.05 -9.46
N LEU A 819 -21.47 17.08 -8.19
CA LEU A 819 -22.05 15.94 -7.47
C LEU A 819 -23.59 15.94 -7.47
N GLY A 820 -24.25 16.61 -8.43
CA GLY A 820 -25.70 16.71 -8.52
C GLY A 820 -26.43 15.37 -8.53
N TYR A 821 -25.84 14.35 -9.12
CA TYR A 821 -26.39 13.00 -9.27
C TYR A 821 -26.27 12.11 -8.01
N VAL A 822 -25.41 12.46 -7.07
CA VAL A 822 -25.16 11.68 -5.83
C VAL A 822 -26.34 11.84 -4.88
N THR A 823 -26.79 10.76 -4.23
CA THR A 823 -27.84 10.85 -3.23
C THR A 823 -27.28 11.31 -1.89
N LEU A 824 -28.08 12.09 -1.12
CA LEU A 824 -27.65 12.65 0.17
C LEU A 824 -27.24 11.57 1.18
N GLY A 825 -27.93 10.42 1.17
CA GLY A 825 -27.71 9.29 2.06
C GLY A 825 -26.81 8.20 1.49
N GLN A 826 -26.17 8.41 0.33
CA GLN A 826 -25.28 7.42 -0.28
C GLN A 826 -24.13 7.06 0.69
N SER A 827 -23.93 5.77 0.91
CA SER A 827 -22.87 5.30 1.81
C SER A 827 -21.48 5.77 1.35
N ALA A 828 -20.66 6.22 2.29
CA ALA A 828 -19.26 6.59 2.00
C ALA A 828 -18.46 5.45 1.34
N THR A 829 -18.81 4.19 1.63
CA THR A 829 -18.15 3.00 1.08
C THR A 829 -18.49 2.74 -0.39
N THR A 830 -19.55 3.35 -0.91
CA THR A 830 -19.98 3.21 -2.32
C THR A 830 -19.55 4.39 -3.20
N LEU A 831 -18.99 5.45 -2.60
CA LEU A 831 -18.45 6.58 -3.34
C LEU A 831 -17.11 6.21 -3.96
N SER A 832 -16.86 6.66 -5.19
CA SER A 832 -15.53 6.61 -5.79
C SER A 832 -14.56 7.56 -5.06
N GLY A 833 -13.24 7.34 -5.20
CA GLY A 833 -12.23 8.22 -4.61
C GLY A 833 -12.41 9.68 -5.03
N GLY A 834 -12.67 9.94 -6.30
CA GLY A 834 -12.91 11.27 -6.83
C GLY A 834 -14.21 11.92 -6.31
N GLU A 835 -15.29 11.12 -6.11
CA GLU A 835 -16.53 11.62 -5.49
C GLU A 835 -16.31 12.00 -4.03
N ALA A 836 -15.60 11.14 -3.26
CA ALA A 836 -15.26 11.43 -1.87
C ALA A 836 -14.43 12.71 -1.74
N GLN A 837 -13.44 12.90 -2.61
CA GLN A 837 -12.61 14.10 -2.67
C GLN A 837 -13.43 15.36 -2.97
N ARG A 838 -14.36 15.29 -3.95
CA ARG A 838 -15.26 16.40 -4.26
C ARG A 838 -16.23 16.73 -3.13
N VAL A 839 -16.72 15.73 -2.36
CA VAL A 839 -17.52 15.99 -1.13
C VAL A 839 -16.69 16.74 -0.09
N LYS A 840 -15.40 16.38 0.10
CA LYS A 840 -14.48 17.11 0.99
C LYS A 840 -14.30 18.56 0.54
N LEU A 841 -14.05 18.76 -0.76
CA LEU A 841 -13.91 20.09 -1.36
C LEU A 841 -15.18 20.93 -1.17
N ALA A 842 -16.36 20.38 -1.45
CA ALA A 842 -17.63 21.06 -1.26
C ALA A 842 -17.87 21.51 0.19
N ASN A 843 -17.46 20.69 1.17
CA ASN A 843 -17.56 21.04 2.59
C ASN A 843 -16.70 22.27 2.94
N GLU A 844 -15.49 22.36 2.38
CA GLU A 844 -14.61 23.50 2.62
C GLU A 844 -15.08 24.77 1.88
N LEU A 845 -15.61 24.65 0.67
CA LEU A 845 -16.25 25.75 -0.05
C LEU A 845 -17.46 26.35 0.67
N ALA A 846 -18.19 25.52 1.42
CA ALA A 846 -19.33 25.98 2.23
C ALA A 846 -18.93 26.88 3.40
N ARG A 847 -17.65 26.82 3.83
CA ARG A 847 -17.11 27.61 4.94
C ARG A 847 -16.68 29.01 4.49
N ARG A 848 -16.56 29.92 5.45
CA ARG A 848 -16.05 31.27 5.17
C ARG A 848 -14.52 31.22 5.01
N SER A 849 -14.03 31.70 3.90
CA SER A 849 -12.58 31.83 3.62
C SER A 849 -11.97 32.97 4.45
N THR A 850 -10.75 32.76 4.93
CA THR A 850 -9.91 33.79 5.59
C THR A 850 -8.96 34.48 4.62
N GLY A 851 -8.73 33.87 3.43
CA GLY A 851 -7.76 34.32 2.45
C GLY A 851 -6.30 33.98 2.79
N LYS A 852 -6.05 33.17 3.83
CA LYS A 852 -4.72 32.71 4.26
C LYS A 852 -4.65 31.20 4.43
N THR A 853 -5.59 30.47 3.85
CA THR A 853 -5.65 29.01 3.95
C THR A 853 -4.86 28.37 2.82
N VAL A 854 -4.07 27.34 3.13
CA VAL A 854 -3.41 26.49 2.15
C VAL A 854 -4.24 25.23 1.93
N TYR A 855 -4.68 25.02 0.70
CA TYR A 855 -5.36 23.82 0.25
C TYR A 855 -4.36 22.91 -0.45
N ILE A 856 -4.24 21.67 -0.01
CA ILE A 856 -3.39 20.64 -0.64
C ILE A 856 -4.29 19.55 -1.20
N LEU A 857 -4.22 19.35 -2.52
CA LEU A 857 -5.01 18.34 -3.22
C LEU A 857 -4.08 17.31 -3.88
N ASP A 858 -4.44 16.04 -3.76
CA ASP A 858 -3.70 14.93 -4.36
C ASP A 858 -4.51 14.33 -5.51
N GLU A 859 -4.03 14.50 -6.74
CA GLU A 859 -4.61 14.03 -8.01
C GLU A 859 -6.14 14.24 -8.09
N PRO A 860 -6.64 15.49 -7.98
CA PRO A 860 -8.08 15.75 -7.92
C PRO A 860 -8.82 15.51 -9.25
N THR A 861 -8.12 15.28 -10.35
CA THR A 861 -8.75 14.99 -11.66
C THR A 861 -8.95 13.50 -11.91
N THR A 862 -8.51 12.62 -10.98
CA THR A 862 -8.68 11.17 -11.11
C THR A 862 -10.15 10.78 -11.27
N GLY A 863 -10.45 9.98 -12.31
CA GLY A 863 -11.81 9.52 -12.61
C GLY A 863 -12.77 10.59 -13.12
N LEU A 864 -12.26 11.76 -13.52
CA LEU A 864 -13.07 12.85 -14.02
C LEU A 864 -13.05 12.92 -15.55
N HIS A 865 -14.23 13.05 -16.13
CA HIS A 865 -14.39 13.43 -17.53
C HIS A 865 -13.90 14.88 -17.75
N MET A 866 -13.42 15.21 -18.96
CA MET A 866 -12.92 16.56 -19.32
C MET A 866 -13.88 17.70 -18.93
N ALA A 867 -15.19 17.49 -19.02
CA ALA A 867 -16.18 18.49 -18.59
C ALA A 867 -16.22 18.66 -17.06
N ASP A 868 -15.97 17.62 -16.31
CA ASP A 868 -15.91 17.67 -14.85
C ASP A 868 -14.59 18.30 -14.40
N VAL A 869 -13.48 18.03 -15.11
CA VAL A 869 -12.17 18.70 -14.91
C VAL A 869 -12.30 20.21 -15.14
N HIS A 870 -13.03 20.63 -16.18
CA HIS A 870 -13.28 22.05 -16.47
C HIS A 870 -13.97 22.73 -15.27
N ARG A 871 -15.05 22.13 -14.75
CA ARG A 871 -15.75 22.65 -13.55
C ARG A 871 -14.86 22.68 -12.31
N LEU A 872 -14.04 21.63 -12.11
CA LEU A 872 -13.10 21.59 -10.99
C LEU A 872 -12.10 22.75 -11.05
N ILE A 873 -11.53 23.03 -12.23
CA ILE A 873 -10.61 24.15 -12.43
C ILE A 873 -11.28 25.49 -12.06
N GLU A 874 -12.52 25.71 -12.49
CA GLU A 874 -13.27 26.93 -12.13
C GLU A 874 -13.44 27.07 -10.60
N VAL A 875 -13.67 25.96 -9.91
CA VAL A 875 -13.79 25.91 -8.44
C VAL A 875 -12.45 26.22 -7.76
N LEU A 876 -11.35 25.62 -8.23
CA LEU A 876 -10.02 25.88 -7.69
C LEU A 876 -9.57 27.32 -7.93
N GLN A 877 -9.85 27.88 -9.11
CA GLN A 877 -9.59 29.30 -9.42
C GLN A 877 -10.32 30.23 -8.46
N LYS A 878 -11.61 29.97 -8.15
CA LYS A 878 -12.39 30.76 -7.17
C LYS A 878 -11.77 30.73 -5.77
N LEU A 879 -11.17 29.60 -5.35
CA LEU A 879 -10.46 29.51 -4.06
C LEU A 879 -9.23 30.41 -4.04
N VAL A 880 -8.45 30.43 -5.12
CA VAL A 880 -7.27 31.30 -5.24
C VAL A 880 -7.67 32.77 -5.34
N ASP A 881 -8.72 33.11 -6.10
CA ASP A 881 -9.26 34.46 -6.21
C ASP A 881 -9.75 35.02 -4.86
N ALA A 882 -10.11 34.14 -3.92
CA ALA A 882 -10.44 34.51 -2.54
C ALA A 882 -9.19 34.74 -1.66
N GLY A 883 -7.97 34.76 -2.23
CA GLY A 883 -6.69 35.03 -1.55
C GLY A 883 -5.99 33.79 -0.98
N ASN A 884 -6.57 32.59 -1.12
CA ASN A 884 -5.96 31.35 -0.60
C ASN A 884 -4.85 30.84 -1.54
N THR A 885 -4.04 29.94 -1.01
CA THR A 885 -3.07 29.17 -1.81
C THR A 885 -3.62 27.77 -2.10
N VAL A 886 -3.54 27.34 -3.35
CA VAL A 886 -3.94 26.00 -3.77
C VAL A 886 -2.73 25.27 -4.32
N ILE A 887 -2.31 24.20 -3.66
CA ILE A 887 -1.20 23.33 -4.08
C ILE A 887 -1.79 22.00 -4.52
N VAL A 888 -1.52 21.61 -5.77
CA VAL A 888 -2.09 20.39 -6.36
C VAL A 888 -0.99 19.49 -6.89
N ILE A 889 -0.99 18.22 -6.47
CA ILE A 889 -0.19 17.18 -7.14
C ILE A 889 -1.01 16.72 -8.34
N GLU A 890 -0.48 16.85 -9.57
CA GLU A 890 -1.25 16.53 -10.76
C GLU A 890 -0.43 16.04 -11.95
N HIS A 891 -1.13 15.29 -12.83
CA HIS A 891 -0.62 14.78 -14.09
C HIS A 891 -1.47 15.24 -15.30
N ASN A 892 -2.69 15.71 -15.06
CA ASN A 892 -3.60 16.18 -16.11
C ASN A 892 -3.10 17.50 -16.67
N LEU A 893 -2.72 17.50 -17.96
CA LEU A 893 -2.16 18.67 -18.64
C LEU A 893 -3.13 19.83 -18.76
N ASP A 894 -4.44 19.57 -18.83
CA ASP A 894 -5.46 20.61 -18.90
C ASP A 894 -5.56 21.40 -17.59
N LEU A 895 -5.35 20.75 -16.45
CA LEU A 895 -5.27 21.44 -15.17
C LEU A 895 -3.91 22.12 -15.01
N ILE A 896 -2.82 21.46 -15.36
CA ILE A 896 -1.45 21.99 -15.24
C ILE A 896 -1.27 23.27 -16.04
N LYS A 897 -1.79 23.33 -17.28
CA LYS A 897 -1.72 24.56 -18.12
C LYS A 897 -2.46 25.75 -17.52
N CYS A 898 -3.38 25.52 -16.57
CA CYS A 898 -4.15 26.56 -15.88
C CYS A 898 -3.51 27.03 -14.57
N ALA A 899 -2.39 26.43 -14.11
CA ALA A 899 -1.68 26.83 -12.92
C ALA A 899 -0.94 28.16 -13.08
N ASP A 900 -0.75 28.88 -11.97
CA ASP A 900 0.07 30.10 -11.96
C ASP A 900 1.56 29.74 -11.85
N HIS A 901 1.89 28.69 -11.08
CA HIS A 901 3.24 28.21 -10.83
C HIS A 901 3.32 26.68 -10.90
N ILE A 902 4.41 26.16 -11.46
CA ILE A 902 4.68 24.73 -11.54
C ILE A 902 6.01 24.43 -10.83
N ILE A 903 6.03 23.32 -10.09
CA ILE A 903 7.25 22.72 -9.52
C ILE A 903 7.33 21.30 -10.07
N ASP A 904 8.28 21.03 -10.96
CA ASP A 904 8.44 19.75 -11.66
C ASP A 904 9.57 18.94 -11.04
N LEU A 905 9.23 17.76 -10.48
CA LEU A 905 10.18 16.84 -9.85
C LEU A 905 10.60 15.72 -10.81
N GLY A 906 11.88 15.38 -10.73
CA GLY A 906 12.45 14.32 -11.55
C GLY A 906 13.95 14.12 -11.28
N PRO A 907 14.73 13.80 -12.35
CA PRO A 907 14.31 13.55 -13.74
C PRO A 907 13.60 12.20 -13.92
N GLU A 908 13.85 11.22 -13.06
CA GLU A 908 13.31 9.86 -13.11
C GLU A 908 12.57 9.50 -11.82
N GLY A 909 12.01 8.27 -11.75
CA GLY A 909 11.40 7.72 -10.54
C GLY A 909 12.40 7.02 -9.61
N GLY A 910 12.02 6.83 -8.34
CA GLY A 910 12.81 6.10 -7.35
C GLY A 910 14.15 6.77 -7.02
N SER A 911 15.21 5.99 -6.92
CA SER A 911 16.55 6.46 -6.56
C SER A 911 17.16 7.46 -7.55
N ALA A 912 16.69 7.47 -8.79
CA ALA A 912 17.12 8.42 -9.82
C ALA A 912 16.32 9.73 -9.86
N GLY A 913 15.27 9.84 -9.02
CA GLY A 913 14.44 11.03 -8.87
C GLY A 913 14.85 11.94 -7.70
N GLY A 914 13.87 12.66 -7.16
CA GLY A 914 14.00 13.44 -5.92
C GLY A 914 14.70 14.79 -6.06
N LEU A 915 14.77 15.34 -7.27
CA LEU A 915 15.31 16.67 -7.57
C LEU A 915 14.24 17.56 -8.21
N ILE A 916 14.41 18.87 -8.12
CA ILE A 916 13.63 19.84 -8.91
C ILE A 916 14.27 19.94 -10.29
N VAL A 917 13.49 19.65 -11.33
CA VAL A 917 13.94 19.71 -12.73
C VAL A 917 13.62 21.08 -13.33
N ALA A 918 12.44 21.60 -13.02
CA ALA A 918 11.98 22.91 -13.50
C ALA A 918 11.06 23.57 -12.47
N GLU A 919 11.09 24.89 -12.40
CA GLU A 919 10.23 25.70 -11.53
C GLU A 919 9.88 27.00 -12.27
N GLY A 920 8.65 27.45 -12.16
CA GLY A 920 8.17 28.70 -12.78
C GLY A 920 6.78 28.60 -13.37
N THR A 921 6.42 29.54 -14.25
CA THR A 921 5.14 29.50 -14.95
C THR A 921 5.08 28.33 -15.93
N PRO A 922 3.89 27.88 -16.34
CA PRO A 922 3.74 26.83 -17.36
C PRO A 922 4.55 27.08 -18.64
N GLU A 923 4.62 28.33 -19.09
CA GLU A 923 5.38 28.75 -20.26
C GLU A 923 6.90 28.58 -20.04
N GLN A 924 7.40 28.92 -18.84
CA GLN A 924 8.83 28.78 -18.50
C GLN A 924 9.22 27.29 -18.38
N VAL A 925 8.39 26.48 -17.73
CA VAL A 925 8.64 25.04 -17.61
C VAL A 925 8.62 24.34 -18.98
N ALA A 926 7.76 24.77 -19.91
CA ALA A 926 7.69 24.23 -21.26
C ALA A 926 8.99 24.44 -22.08
N GLU A 927 9.83 25.40 -21.73
CA GLU A 927 11.13 25.66 -22.41
C GLU A 927 12.29 24.84 -21.80
N VAL A 928 12.08 24.18 -20.65
CA VAL A 928 13.11 23.37 -19.99
C VAL A 928 13.18 21.97 -20.64
N SER A 929 14.22 21.70 -21.41
CA SER A 929 14.40 20.44 -22.14
C SER A 929 14.49 19.19 -21.26
N GLY A 930 14.88 19.33 -19.98
CA GLY A 930 14.95 18.24 -19.00
C GLY A 930 13.61 17.88 -18.36
N SER A 931 12.58 18.72 -18.50
CA SER A 931 11.25 18.51 -17.96
C SER A 931 10.39 17.67 -18.91
N PHE A 932 10.02 16.47 -18.50
CA PHE A 932 9.04 15.69 -19.27
C PHE A 932 7.66 16.37 -19.28
N THR A 933 7.23 16.91 -18.15
CA THR A 933 5.98 17.70 -18.08
C THR A 933 6.02 18.86 -19.08
N GLY A 934 7.13 19.60 -19.13
CA GLY A 934 7.33 20.70 -20.08
C GLY A 934 7.23 20.27 -21.53
N GLN A 935 7.81 19.11 -21.88
CA GLN A 935 7.78 18.57 -23.25
C GLN A 935 6.35 18.29 -23.74
N TYR A 936 5.49 17.70 -22.88
CA TYR A 936 4.09 17.44 -23.22
C TYR A 936 3.21 18.69 -23.12
N LEU A 937 3.56 19.65 -22.27
CA LEU A 937 2.81 20.90 -22.10
C LEU A 937 3.01 21.87 -23.26
N LYS A 938 4.22 21.95 -23.84
CA LYS A 938 4.59 22.88 -24.90
C LYS A 938 3.65 22.85 -26.11
N PRO A 939 3.32 21.67 -26.72
CA PRO A 939 2.40 21.62 -27.86
C PRO A 939 1.00 22.14 -27.55
N LEU A 940 0.52 21.94 -26.29
CA LEU A 940 -0.80 22.41 -25.87
C LEU A 940 -0.83 23.93 -25.72
N LEU A 941 0.20 24.55 -25.12
CA LEU A 941 0.32 26.01 -25.01
C LEU A 941 0.45 26.65 -26.38
N GLU A 942 1.24 26.11 -27.31
CA GLU A 942 1.37 26.60 -28.69
C GLU A 942 0.05 26.49 -29.45
N LYS A 943 -0.69 25.39 -29.28
CA LYS A 943 -2.01 25.21 -29.89
C LYS A 943 -3.01 26.26 -29.41
N ASP A 944 -3.07 26.48 -28.08
CA ASP A 944 -3.95 27.47 -27.49
C ASP A 944 -3.57 28.90 -27.92
N ALA A 945 -2.28 29.22 -28.00
CA ALA A 945 -1.80 30.50 -28.50
C ALA A 945 -2.20 30.76 -29.97
N LYS A 946 -2.09 29.75 -30.86
CA LYS A 946 -2.54 29.84 -32.26
C LYS A 946 -4.05 30.06 -32.37
N LEU A 947 -4.84 29.29 -31.60
CA LEU A 947 -6.32 29.44 -31.64
C LEU A 947 -6.76 30.82 -31.16
N ARG A 948 -6.09 31.40 -30.17
CA ARG A 948 -6.33 32.78 -29.74
C ARG A 948 -5.98 33.81 -30.83
N ALA A 949 -4.83 33.62 -31.49
CA ALA A 949 -4.43 34.51 -32.60
C ALA A 949 -5.42 34.46 -33.77
N GLU A 950 -6.11 33.34 -33.98
CA GLU A 950 -7.16 33.16 -34.99
C GLU A 950 -8.55 33.65 -34.52
N GLY A 951 -8.68 34.18 -33.28
CA GLY A 951 -9.96 34.67 -32.75
C GLY A 951 -10.99 33.56 -32.47
N LYS A 952 -10.53 32.37 -32.33
CA LYS A 952 -11.36 31.17 -32.06
C LYS A 952 -11.31 30.73 -30.61
#